data_a526d4eb5add699340e1d161dca2b459
#
_entry.id   a526d4eb5add699340e1d161dca2b459
#
_cell.length_a   1.000
_cell.length_b   1.000
_cell.length_c   1.000
_cell.angle_alpha   90.00
_cell.angle_beta   90.00
_cell.angle_gamma   90.00
#
_symmetry.space_group_name_H-M   'P 1'
#
loop_
_entity.id
_entity.type
_entity.pdbx_description
1 polymer ?
#
loop_
_entity_poly.entity_id
_entity_poly.type
_entity_poly.pdbx_seq_one_letter_code
_entity_poly.pdbx_strand_id
1 'polypeptide(L)'
;MKKKLVLLFGYLFIGIGLITAQTQKVTGTVISDDDKQPVVGASIVVKGTNLGTITDIDGHFTFLNVPNSAKILQISYIGMKTESVSVQPTVRVILKSDTQLMDEVVVVGYGSAKKLGSVVGSVTTVNNSKIANRPVANAGDALQGQVAGLQVFTPSGEPSGSVVMRLRGVSSINSNTEPLFILDGSPISSGAFTALNPNDIESMTVLKDASSTAIYGSRAANGVVIMTSKKGKMGQKARVSINAQYGWSRMTGDNIEMMNTEQWLNLQEMLDPGKAYDTTFQKRKKFYIDNGISTDWADVFFGDAAPTQQYDVNVVGGSEGINYYISFGHYDTEGIMDDSSLRRETLRSNVEVKVTDWLKAGINVNLSYQKYNTTTFGTEANSVYNKAYAARIYRPDQTINEILTDEEGNFTGYGKRLDYFDDMGYYNPYYLAELQPNDRSTVRINGNTFFNINPIKGLNIRTSQAVDAFDYRNSHKAYPEGPFEGAGVASESFERYYSFTFTNTAEYKFSLSDKHLFTVLAGQESIITKNENFSATSKKMVDSRMMLMAAGAESEVPIHSMYDKVFNSYFGTISYSFADRYYVDLAARRDGSSLFAKNNQWANFYSLGAMWDMRKENFLQSVSWLNSLQLKVSYGTTGNSGISAYNALALVGSGLLYNGQPGIAPSTVGNDNLTWESMKTLNVGISTRVFDRFSIELEFYNRQTDDMLMGYPLSYTTGHGSSVENVASMRNRGFDITLGVDILKTRDFSWSVSGNLNYNKNEITKLFNGLDEYTLPDTGLKMKVGKPWGEYYYVKWAGVDPRDGYNMWYDKNGNLTKSYSEEDAVFVGKQRYAPWSGGFGTQFGWKGISVSADFSFMLGQYMLNNERFFTENPTFAGSDNQTVEMLTMWQKPGDITRIATPDSPMQFDTHLLENASFMRMKNLTVGYTLPAKLIQKTGVISNARIYFVGRNLLTVTKYKGYDPEVDSNIQLGNYPNTKQYSFGVELTF
;
A
#
# COMPACT_ATOMS: atom_id res chain seq x y z
N MET A 1 41.54 -26.03 23.76
CA MET A 1 40.31 -25.49 24.41
C MET A 1 39.01 -26.25 24.09
N LYS A 2 38.94 -27.11 23.06
CA LYS A 2 37.68 -27.84 22.70
C LYS A 2 37.34 -29.05 23.59
N LYS A 3 38.24 -29.60 24.40
CA LYS A 3 37.99 -30.75 25.29
C LYS A 3 37.49 -30.39 26.70
N LYS A 4 37.53 -29.11 27.11
CA LYS A 4 37.01 -28.65 28.41
C LYS A 4 35.55 -28.18 28.36
N LEU A 5 35.03 -27.92 27.16
CA LEU A 5 33.62 -27.49 26.99
C LEU A 5 32.67 -28.68 27.01
N VAL A 6 33.10 -29.86 26.58
CA VAL A 6 32.27 -31.08 26.56
C VAL A 6 32.08 -31.68 27.94
N LEU A 7 33.06 -31.47 28.85
CA LEU A 7 32.96 -31.94 30.25
C LEU A 7 32.06 -31.02 31.11
N LEU A 8 31.93 -29.77 30.78
CA LEU A 8 31.01 -28.84 31.48
C LEU A 8 29.54 -29.11 31.18
N PHE A 9 29.24 -29.58 29.96
CA PHE A 9 27.89 -30.00 29.58
C PHE A 9 27.47 -31.36 30.16
N GLY A 10 28.45 -32.21 30.46
CA GLY A 10 28.18 -33.53 31.05
C GLY A 10 27.80 -33.51 32.54
N TYR A 11 28.24 -32.49 33.29
CA TYR A 11 27.94 -32.39 34.74
C TYR A 11 26.61 -31.67 35.01
N LEU A 12 25.96 -31.02 34.03
CA LEU A 12 24.68 -30.37 34.19
C LEU A 12 23.48 -31.34 34.08
N PHE A 13 23.69 -32.59 33.70
CA PHE A 13 22.62 -33.57 33.46
C PHE A 13 22.45 -34.64 34.55
N ILE A 14 23.24 -34.60 35.63
CA ILE A 14 23.13 -35.58 36.74
C ILE A 14 22.86 -34.85 38.03
N GLY A 15 21.65 -34.37 38.19
CA GLY A 15 21.23 -33.69 39.43
C GLY A 15 19.72 -33.44 39.54
N ILE A 16 18.87 -34.26 38.93
CA ILE A 16 17.41 -34.20 39.16
C ILE A 16 17.02 -35.45 39.93
N GLY A 17 16.97 -35.31 41.26
CA GLY A 17 16.41 -36.32 42.12
C GLY A 17 14.95 -36.56 41.81
N LEU A 18 14.58 -37.82 41.67
CA LEU A 18 13.22 -38.32 41.51
C LEU A 18 12.36 -37.89 42.72
N ILE A 19 11.65 -36.77 42.55
CA ILE A 19 10.48 -36.47 43.37
C ILE A 19 9.31 -37.17 42.66
N THR A 20 8.86 -38.27 43.19
CA THR A 20 7.63 -38.94 42.79
C THR A 20 6.44 -38.05 43.19
N ALA A 21 6.10 -37.07 42.34
CA ALA A 21 4.84 -36.32 42.51
C ALA A 21 3.67 -37.33 42.28
N GLN A 22 2.84 -37.49 43.28
CA GLN A 22 1.58 -38.24 43.12
C GLN A 22 0.78 -37.61 41.98
N THR A 23 0.52 -38.34 40.94
CA THR A 23 -0.23 -37.89 39.76
C THR A 23 -1.53 -38.68 39.63
N GLN A 24 -2.56 -38.04 39.07
CA GLN A 24 -3.83 -38.66 38.82
C GLN A 24 -4.14 -38.66 37.30
N LYS A 25 -4.89 -39.67 36.84
CA LYS A 25 -5.43 -39.72 35.48
C LYS A 25 -6.68 -38.85 35.44
N VAL A 26 -6.77 -37.94 34.42
CA VAL A 26 -7.94 -37.11 34.20
C VAL A 26 -8.41 -37.35 32.78
N THR A 27 -9.67 -37.68 32.61
CA THR A 27 -10.34 -37.86 31.32
C THR A 27 -11.50 -36.87 31.19
N GLY A 28 -11.89 -36.50 29.99
CA GLY A 28 -13.07 -35.68 29.86
C GLY A 28 -13.55 -35.54 28.44
N THR A 29 -14.69 -34.87 28.28
CA THR A 29 -15.33 -34.59 27.00
C THR A 29 -15.65 -33.10 26.93
N VAL A 30 -15.32 -32.48 25.80
CA VAL A 30 -15.65 -31.10 25.49
C VAL A 30 -16.72 -31.08 24.40
N ILE A 31 -17.83 -30.42 24.68
CA ILE A 31 -18.95 -30.25 23.75
C ILE A 31 -19.28 -28.78 23.56
N SER A 32 -19.80 -28.42 22.38
CA SER A 32 -20.31 -27.10 22.08
C SER A 32 -21.70 -26.90 22.69
N ASP A 33 -21.97 -25.69 23.21
CA ASP A 33 -23.31 -25.33 23.71
C ASP A 33 -24.31 -25.12 22.57
N ASP A 34 -23.85 -24.69 21.40
CA ASP A 34 -24.71 -24.31 20.28
C ASP A 34 -25.38 -25.51 19.60
N ASP A 35 -24.61 -26.57 19.32
CA ASP A 35 -25.05 -27.74 18.57
C ASP A 35 -24.97 -29.03 19.38
N LYS A 36 -24.52 -28.96 20.64
CA LYS A 36 -24.29 -30.08 21.54
C LYS A 36 -23.35 -31.19 21.01
N GLN A 37 -22.58 -30.82 19.95
CA GLN A 37 -21.61 -31.72 19.34
C GLN A 37 -20.25 -31.70 20.04
N PRO A 38 -19.44 -32.76 19.93
CA PRO A 38 -18.07 -32.78 20.40
C PRO A 38 -17.19 -31.68 19.78
N VAL A 39 -16.42 -30.95 20.55
CA VAL A 39 -15.47 -29.97 20.06
C VAL A 39 -14.13 -30.65 19.81
N VAL A 40 -13.76 -30.81 18.53
CA VAL A 40 -12.51 -31.47 18.12
C VAL A 40 -11.36 -30.46 18.11
N GLY A 41 -10.20 -30.83 18.68
CA GLY A 41 -9.03 -29.97 18.72
C GLY A 41 -9.12 -28.86 19.75
N ALA A 42 -10.04 -28.88 20.70
CA ALA A 42 -10.04 -27.97 21.84
C ALA A 42 -8.77 -28.17 22.65
N SER A 43 -8.10 -27.09 22.98
CA SER A 43 -6.89 -27.08 23.80
C SER A 43 -7.25 -27.15 25.27
N ILE A 44 -6.73 -28.12 26.01
CA ILE A 44 -6.90 -28.28 27.44
C ILE A 44 -5.52 -28.14 28.10
N VAL A 45 -5.40 -27.17 29.03
CA VAL A 45 -4.18 -26.90 29.78
C VAL A 45 -4.45 -27.03 31.27
N VAL A 46 -3.59 -27.76 31.96
CA VAL A 46 -3.63 -27.82 33.44
C VAL A 46 -2.98 -26.56 33.99
N LYS A 47 -3.80 -25.65 34.56
CA LYS A 47 -3.35 -24.34 35.03
C LYS A 47 -2.26 -24.46 36.10
N GLY A 48 -1.16 -23.73 35.90
CA GLY A 48 0.02 -23.78 36.76
C GLY A 48 0.99 -24.91 36.47
N THR A 49 0.82 -25.63 35.38
CA THR A 49 1.74 -26.67 34.88
C THR A 49 1.98 -26.53 33.37
N ASN A 50 2.95 -27.26 32.85
CA ASN A 50 3.21 -27.36 31.39
C ASN A 50 2.44 -28.50 30.73
N LEU A 51 1.42 -29.08 31.38
CA LEU A 51 0.63 -30.16 30.85
C LEU A 51 -0.51 -29.62 30.01
N GLY A 52 -0.51 -29.94 28.72
CA GLY A 52 -1.57 -29.61 27.77
C GLY A 52 -1.88 -30.83 26.90
N THR A 53 -3.13 -30.90 26.43
CA THR A 53 -3.62 -31.89 25.46
C THR A 53 -4.68 -31.24 24.59
N ILE A 54 -5.09 -31.93 23.53
CA ILE A 54 -6.22 -31.51 22.67
C ILE A 54 -7.27 -32.60 22.65
N THR A 55 -8.52 -32.22 22.40
CA THR A 55 -9.62 -33.20 22.20
C THR A 55 -9.49 -33.94 20.89
N ASP A 56 -9.87 -35.20 20.91
CA ASP A 56 -9.99 -36.06 19.72
C ASP A 56 -11.29 -35.79 18.92
N ILE A 57 -11.54 -36.64 17.91
CA ILE A 57 -12.73 -36.52 17.03
C ILE A 57 -14.06 -36.66 17.74
N ASP A 58 -14.10 -37.30 18.89
CA ASP A 58 -15.27 -37.46 19.73
C ASP A 58 -15.32 -36.46 20.89
N GLY A 59 -14.43 -35.43 20.83
CA GLY A 59 -14.30 -34.41 21.85
C GLY A 59 -13.68 -34.91 23.16
N HIS A 60 -13.12 -36.12 23.20
CA HIS A 60 -12.48 -36.66 24.40
C HIS A 60 -11.05 -36.20 24.54
N PHE A 61 -10.63 -36.02 25.80
CA PHE A 61 -9.23 -35.81 26.16
C PHE A 61 -8.80 -36.70 27.34
N THR A 62 -7.53 -36.98 27.42
CA THR A 62 -6.92 -37.73 28.50
C THR A 62 -5.58 -37.16 28.92
N PHE A 63 -5.42 -36.92 30.20
CA PHE A 63 -4.14 -36.72 30.87
C PHE A 63 -3.79 -37.95 31.70
N LEU A 64 -2.60 -38.49 31.57
CA LEU A 64 -2.17 -39.64 32.32
C LEU A 64 -1.52 -39.25 33.65
N ASN A 65 -0.91 -38.05 33.75
CA ASN A 65 -0.04 -37.63 34.85
C ASN A 65 -0.32 -36.22 35.33
N VAL A 66 -1.56 -35.89 35.76
CA VAL A 66 -1.88 -34.56 36.32
C VAL A 66 -1.43 -34.54 37.80
N PRO A 67 -0.59 -33.58 38.23
CA PRO A 67 -0.22 -33.44 39.63
C PRO A 67 -1.44 -33.28 40.53
N ASN A 68 -1.49 -33.96 41.66
CA ASN A 68 -2.60 -33.83 42.63
C ASN A 68 -2.73 -32.39 43.19
N SER A 69 -1.70 -31.56 43.07
CA SER A 69 -1.73 -30.14 43.42
C SER A 69 -2.48 -29.28 42.42
N ALA A 70 -2.70 -29.74 41.21
CA ALA A 70 -3.41 -29.00 40.16
C ALA A 70 -4.90 -28.94 40.48
N LYS A 71 -5.48 -27.73 40.47
CA LYS A 71 -6.89 -27.51 40.84
C LYS A 71 -7.80 -27.16 39.64
N ILE A 72 -7.25 -26.67 38.54
CA ILE A 72 -8.02 -26.07 37.44
C ILE A 72 -7.51 -26.59 36.08
N LEU A 73 -8.42 -27.04 35.25
CA LEU A 73 -8.23 -27.22 33.83
C LEU A 73 -8.77 -25.98 33.09
N GLN A 74 -8.00 -25.44 32.17
CA GLN A 74 -8.44 -24.37 31.29
C GLN A 74 -8.63 -24.93 29.88
N ILE A 75 -9.84 -24.80 29.35
CA ILE A 75 -10.24 -25.34 28.05
C ILE A 75 -10.54 -24.18 27.11
N SER A 76 -9.90 -24.16 25.96
CA SER A 76 -10.07 -23.14 24.93
C SER A 76 -10.19 -23.73 23.56
N TYR A 77 -10.97 -23.09 22.72
CA TYR A 77 -11.14 -23.43 21.30
C TYR A 77 -11.38 -22.15 20.49
N ILE A 78 -10.93 -22.13 19.24
CA ILE A 78 -11.08 -20.95 18.38
C ILE A 78 -12.56 -20.68 18.15
N GLY A 79 -13.00 -19.45 18.47
CA GLY A 79 -14.40 -19.03 18.35
C GLY A 79 -15.30 -19.47 19.51
N MET A 80 -14.73 -19.96 20.62
CA MET A 80 -15.47 -20.32 21.83
C MET A 80 -14.88 -19.69 23.08
N LYS A 81 -15.71 -19.36 24.07
CA LYS A 81 -15.28 -18.83 25.36
C LYS A 81 -14.43 -19.84 26.09
N THR A 82 -13.29 -19.41 26.59
CA THR A 82 -12.42 -20.23 27.42
C THR A 82 -13.11 -20.54 28.76
N GLU A 83 -13.26 -21.83 29.06
CA GLU A 83 -13.85 -22.29 30.32
C GLU A 83 -12.77 -22.83 31.28
N SER A 84 -12.96 -22.57 32.56
CA SER A 84 -12.08 -23.07 33.62
C SER A 84 -12.86 -23.96 34.55
N VAL A 85 -12.49 -25.23 34.62
CA VAL A 85 -13.17 -26.24 35.41
C VAL A 85 -12.23 -26.87 36.44
N SER A 86 -12.77 -27.33 37.58
CA SER A 86 -11.98 -28.03 38.58
C SER A 86 -11.47 -29.37 38.08
N VAL A 87 -10.23 -29.75 38.43
CA VAL A 87 -9.65 -31.05 38.13
C VAL A 87 -10.44 -32.14 38.83
N GLN A 88 -11.01 -33.05 38.05
CA GLN A 88 -11.75 -34.24 38.53
C GLN A 88 -11.34 -35.43 37.65
N PRO A 89 -11.46 -36.68 38.14
CA PRO A 89 -11.11 -37.86 37.34
C PRO A 89 -11.82 -37.95 35.98
N THR A 90 -13.07 -37.45 35.92
CA THR A 90 -13.84 -37.32 34.67
C THR A 90 -14.49 -35.94 34.63
N VAL A 91 -14.25 -35.18 33.55
CA VAL A 91 -14.72 -33.83 33.37
C VAL A 91 -15.56 -33.71 32.11
N ARG A 92 -16.75 -33.11 32.18
CA ARG A 92 -17.54 -32.71 31.03
C ARG A 92 -17.59 -31.19 30.95
N VAL A 93 -17.14 -30.66 29.83
CA VAL A 93 -17.07 -29.21 29.60
C VAL A 93 -17.97 -28.83 28.42
N ILE A 94 -18.76 -27.78 28.63
CA ILE A 94 -19.61 -27.19 27.61
C ILE A 94 -18.99 -25.84 27.24
N LEU A 95 -18.43 -25.73 26.05
CA LEU A 95 -17.91 -24.46 25.54
C LEU A 95 -19.04 -23.70 24.82
N LYS A 96 -19.23 -22.46 25.22
CA LYS A 96 -20.16 -21.54 24.56
C LYS A 96 -19.46 -20.84 23.44
N SER A 97 -20.16 -20.62 22.31
CA SER A 97 -19.63 -19.81 21.23
C SER A 97 -19.24 -18.42 21.73
N ASP A 98 -18.04 -17.99 21.37
CA ASP A 98 -17.62 -16.63 21.63
C ASP A 98 -18.24 -15.70 20.57
N THR A 99 -19.51 -15.37 20.79
CA THR A 99 -20.27 -14.47 19.89
C THR A 99 -19.84 -13.02 20.02
N GLN A 100 -18.81 -12.73 20.84
CA GLN A 100 -18.35 -11.37 21.08
C GLN A 100 -17.11 -11.04 20.22
N LEU A 101 -17.31 -10.65 18.96
CA LEU A 101 -16.41 -9.73 18.24
C LEU A 101 -16.14 -8.44 19.07
N MET A 102 -16.91 -8.19 20.10
CA MET A 102 -16.80 -7.00 20.97
C MET A 102 -15.72 -7.12 22.06
N ASP A 103 -15.17 -8.32 22.31
CA ASP A 103 -14.07 -8.51 23.27
C ASP A 103 -12.68 -8.48 22.60
N GLU A 104 -12.61 -8.34 21.27
CA GLU A 104 -11.35 -8.11 20.56
C GLU A 104 -10.71 -6.80 21.05
N VAL A 105 -9.44 -6.90 21.44
CA VAL A 105 -8.69 -5.74 21.96
C VAL A 105 -7.93 -5.10 20.81
N VAL A 106 -8.18 -3.83 20.57
CA VAL A 106 -7.51 -3.03 19.56
C VAL A 106 -6.61 -1.97 20.19
N VAL A 107 -5.46 -1.74 19.58
CA VAL A 107 -4.57 -0.64 19.97
C VAL A 107 -5.07 0.64 19.29
N VAL A 108 -5.49 1.61 20.07
CA VAL A 108 -6.06 2.87 19.56
C VAL A 108 -5.14 4.09 19.69
N GLY A 109 -4.04 3.97 20.45
CA GLY A 109 -3.03 5.04 20.54
C GLY A 109 -1.99 4.78 21.62
N TYR A 110 -0.73 5.10 21.35
CA TYR A 110 0.43 5.03 22.24
C TYR A 110 0.51 3.78 23.14
N GLY A 111 0.07 2.63 22.60
CA GLY A 111 0.04 1.36 23.34
C GLY A 111 -1.18 1.20 24.27
N SER A 112 -2.11 2.15 24.29
CA SER A 112 -3.39 2.00 25.00
C SER A 112 -4.28 1.04 24.23
N ALA A 113 -4.66 -0.05 24.89
CA ALA A 113 -5.51 -1.08 24.33
C ALA A 113 -6.94 -0.93 24.87
N LYS A 114 -7.93 -0.90 23.96
CA LYS A 114 -9.37 -0.85 24.29
C LYS A 114 -10.06 -2.06 23.70
N LYS A 115 -11.13 -2.54 24.34
CA LYS A 115 -12.03 -3.49 23.71
C LYS A 115 -12.71 -2.83 22.51
N LEU A 116 -12.80 -3.50 21.38
CA LEU A 116 -13.40 -2.95 20.15
C LEU A 116 -14.82 -2.40 20.42
N GLY A 117 -15.61 -3.11 21.19
CA GLY A 117 -16.96 -2.70 21.60
C GLY A 117 -17.04 -1.44 22.47
N SER A 118 -15.92 -0.95 23.04
CA SER A 118 -15.84 0.29 23.82
C SER A 118 -15.14 1.44 23.08
N VAL A 119 -14.79 1.26 21.81
CA VAL A 119 -14.16 2.30 20.99
C VAL A 119 -15.23 3.23 20.44
N VAL A 120 -15.17 4.49 20.82
CA VAL A 120 -16.11 5.53 20.37
C VAL A 120 -15.85 5.93 18.93
N GLY A 121 -14.57 6.00 18.53
CA GLY A 121 -14.16 6.41 17.19
C GLY A 121 -14.44 5.37 16.10
N SER A 122 -14.29 5.83 14.86
CA SER A 122 -14.39 5.01 13.65
C SER A 122 -13.06 4.25 13.41
N VAL A 123 -13.07 2.94 13.65
CA VAL A 123 -11.89 2.09 13.62
C VAL A 123 -12.19 0.80 12.87
N THR A 124 -11.31 0.42 11.94
CA THR A 124 -11.40 -0.86 11.23
C THR A 124 -10.10 -1.62 11.38
N THR A 125 -10.18 -2.88 11.80
CA THR A 125 -9.01 -3.76 11.98
C THR A 125 -9.00 -4.86 10.93
N VAL A 126 -7.84 -5.07 10.31
CA VAL A 126 -7.55 -6.18 9.39
C VAL A 126 -6.55 -7.10 10.08
N ASN A 127 -6.98 -8.33 10.35
CA ASN A 127 -6.18 -9.31 11.10
C ASN A 127 -5.21 -10.10 10.21
N ASN A 128 -4.23 -10.75 10.83
CA ASN A 128 -3.19 -11.54 10.19
C ASN A 128 -3.73 -12.55 9.15
N SER A 129 -4.88 -13.17 9.40
CA SER A 129 -5.50 -14.12 8.46
C SER A 129 -5.81 -13.54 7.08
N LYS A 130 -5.98 -12.21 6.98
CA LYS A 130 -6.18 -11.50 5.71
C LYS A 130 -4.90 -10.88 5.15
N ILE A 131 -3.82 -10.83 5.95
CA ILE A 131 -2.54 -10.19 5.61
C ILE A 131 -1.49 -11.22 5.19
N ALA A 132 -1.33 -12.27 6.00
CA ALA A 132 -0.28 -13.27 5.85
C ALA A 132 -0.47 -14.18 4.61
N ASN A 133 0.63 -14.81 4.21
CA ASN A 133 0.69 -15.76 3.09
C ASN A 133 0.31 -15.17 1.73
N ARG A 134 0.35 -13.85 1.61
CA ARG A 134 0.24 -13.16 0.32
C ARG A 134 1.66 -12.85 -0.17
N PRO A 135 2.06 -13.29 -1.37
CA PRO A 135 3.37 -12.98 -1.93
C PRO A 135 3.39 -11.54 -2.42
N VAL A 136 3.35 -10.61 -1.49
CA VAL A 136 3.34 -9.17 -1.78
C VAL A 136 4.66 -8.53 -1.38
N ALA A 137 5.20 -7.72 -2.27
CA ALA A 137 6.36 -6.90 -1.95
C ALA A 137 6.03 -5.90 -0.82
N ASN A 138 4.75 -5.51 -0.68
CA ASN A 138 4.32 -4.39 0.14
C ASN A 138 3.11 -4.78 1.03
N ALA A 139 3.22 -4.53 2.33
CA ALA A 139 2.15 -4.82 3.29
C ALA A 139 0.84 -4.02 3.02
N GLY A 140 0.95 -2.88 2.35
CA GLY A 140 -0.19 -2.03 2.00
C GLY A 140 -1.18 -2.66 1.03
N ASP A 141 -0.71 -3.52 0.14
CA ASP A 141 -1.58 -4.27 -0.77
C ASP A 141 -2.63 -5.11 -0.03
N ALA A 142 -2.31 -5.57 1.17
CA ALA A 142 -3.22 -6.34 1.99
C ALA A 142 -4.43 -5.55 2.50
N LEU A 143 -4.36 -4.21 2.50
CA LEU A 143 -5.46 -3.32 2.90
C LEU A 143 -6.43 -2.99 1.76
N GLN A 144 -6.06 -3.28 0.51
CA GLN A 144 -6.85 -2.90 -0.64
C GLN A 144 -8.21 -3.60 -0.66
N GLY A 145 -9.30 -2.80 -0.71
CA GLY A 145 -10.66 -3.30 -0.65
C GLY A 145 -11.09 -3.88 0.70
N GLN A 146 -10.27 -3.78 1.76
CA GLN A 146 -10.59 -4.33 3.09
C GLN A 146 -11.20 -3.30 4.04
N VAL A 147 -10.97 -2.01 3.82
CA VAL A 147 -11.37 -0.92 4.72
C VAL A 147 -12.21 0.10 3.97
N ALA A 148 -13.44 0.32 4.45
CA ALA A 148 -14.32 1.34 3.89
C ALA A 148 -13.70 2.74 4.03
N GLY A 149 -13.68 3.51 2.93
CA GLY A 149 -13.11 4.84 2.87
C GLY A 149 -11.60 4.88 2.64
N LEU A 150 -10.88 3.77 2.70
CA LEU A 150 -9.47 3.69 2.36
C LEU A 150 -9.30 3.23 0.91
N GLN A 151 -8.85 4.13 0.06
CA GLN A 151 -8.41 3.84 -1.30
C GLN A 151 -6.93 3.48 -1.27
N VAL A 152 -6.60 2.32 -1.80
CA VAL A 152 -5.21 1.85 -1.96
C VAL A 152 -5.00 1.60 -3.44
N PHE A 153 -3.98 2.23 -4.01
CA PHE A 153 -3.60 2.09 -5.41
C PHE A 153 -2.26 1.38 -5.50
N THR A 154 -2.15 0.50 -6.48
CA THR A 154 -0.88 -0.06 -6.94
C THR A 154 -0.58 0.53 -8.33
N PRO A 155 -0.01 1.75 -8.40
CA PRO A 155 0.08 2.48 -9.66
C PRO A 155 1.08 1.89 -10.66
N SER A 156 1.90 0.94 -10.22
CA SER A 156 2.92 0.26 -11.02
C SER A 156 3.00 -1.19 -10.61
N GLY A 157 3.18 -2.09 -11.58
CA GLY A 157 3.50 -3.50 -11.39
C GLY A 157 4.99 -3.77 -11.15
N GLU A 158 5.81 -2.73 -11.12
CA GLU A 158 7.25 -2.80 -10.87
C GLU A 158 7.50 -3.36 -9.45
N PRO A 159 8.44 -4.34 -9.32
CA PRO A 159 8.67 -5.05 -8.05
C PRO A 159 8.95 -4.18 -6.83
N SER A 160 9.66 -3.05 -7.00
CA SER A 160 9.98 -2.10 -5.92
C SER A 160 8.92 -1.00 -5.75
N GLY A 161 7.85 -1.02 -6.55
CA GLY A 161 6.79 -0.03 -6.57
C GLY A 161 6.08 0.13 -5.22
N SER A 162 5.83 1.37 -4.81
CA SER A 162 5.09 1.67 -3.59
C SER A 162 3.59 1.75 -3.85
N VAL A 163 2.79 1.45 -2.83
CA VAL A 163 1.34 1.71 -2.86
C VAL A 163 1.07 3.16 -2.46
N VAL A 164 0.03 3.74 -3.03
CA VAL A 164 -0.51 5.04 -2.64
C VAL A 164 -1.80 4.83 -1.85
N MET A 165 -1.92 5.48 -0.71
CA MET A 165 -3.09 5.36 0.16
C MET A 165 -3.78 6.71 0.35
N ARG A 166 -5.10 6.72 0.26
CA ARG A 166 -5.95 7.88 0.56
C ARG A 166 -7.14 7.49 1.40
N LEU A 167 -7.39 8.22 2.47
CA LEU A 167 -8.52 7.97 3.34
C LEU A 167 -9.59 9.06 3.14
N ARG A 168 -10.80 8.64 2.67
CA ARG A 168 -11.96 9.54 2.48
C ARG A 168 -11.65 10.71 1.56
N GLY A 169 -10.96 10.44 0.45
CA GLY A 169 -10.65 11.39 -0.61
C GLY A 169 -9.37 12.22 -0.39
N VAL A 170 -9.09 13.11 -1.33
CA VAL A 170 -7.98 14.04 -1.29
C VAL A 170 -8.28 15.16 -0.30
N SER A 171 -7.34 15.45 0.59
CA SER A 171 -7.50 16.40 1.69
C SER A 171 -6.70 17.70 1.52
N SER A 172 -5.69 17.69 0.65
CA SER A 172 -4.83 18.84 0.35
C SER A 172 -4.40 18.83 -1.11
N ILE A 173 -3.96 19.98 -1.63
CA ILE A 173 -3.45 20.13 -3.01
C ILE A 173 -1.94 19.86 -3.05
N ASN A 174 -1.17 20.50 -2.19
CA ASN A 174 0.30 20.47 -2.22
C ASN A 174 0.93 19.84 -0.96
N SER A 175 0.12 19.50 0.05
CA SER A 175 0.61 18.85 1.27
C SER A 175 0.45 17.33 1.19
N ASN A 176 1.04 16.60 2.14
CA ASN A 176 0.94 15.14 2.20
C ASN A 176 -0.53 14.69 2.35
N THR A 177 -0.94 13.71 1.57
CA THR A 177 -2.29 13.11 1.59
C THR A 177 -2.30 11.67 2.09
N GLU A 178 -1.14 11.09 2.41
CA GLU A 178 -1.02 9.73 2.94
C GLU A 178 -1.37 9.66 4.44
N PRO A 179 -1.89 8.52 4.92
CA PRO A 179 -2.07 8.28 6.34
C PRO A 179 -0.74 8.28 7.11
N LEU A 180 -0.81 8.55 8.41
CA LEU A 180 0.32 8.33 9.32
C LEU A 180 0.47 6.83 9.61
N PHE A 181 1.69 6.29 9.47
CA PHE A 181 1.99 4.90 9.77
C PHE A 181 2.61 4.76 11.16
N ILE A 182 2.05 3.87 11.98
CA ILE A 182 2.52 3.57 13.34
C ILE A 182 2.84 2.08 13.44
N LEU A 183 4.06 1.73 13.81
CA LEU A 183 4.48 0.35 14.06
C LEU A 183 4.79 0.16 15.56
N ASP A 184 4.07 -0.74 16.22
CA ASP A 184 4.23 -1.05 17.65
C ASP A 184 4.23 0.19 18.58
N GLY A 185 3.43 1.22 18.20
CA GLY A 185 3.27 2.47 18.91
C GLY A 185 4.22 3.59 18.52
N SER A 186 5.08 3.40 17.53
CA SER A 186 6.05 4.39 17.07
C SER A 186 5.78 4.79 15.61
N PRO A 187 5.84 6.08 15.26
CA PRO A 187 5.68 6.52 13.88
C PRO A 187 6.85 6.04 13.01
N ILE A 188 6.53 5.62 11.79
CA ILE A 188 7.48 5.21 10.77
C ILE A 188 7.17 5.91 9.44
N SER A 189 8.16 6.00 8.57
CA SER A 189 8.01 6.53 7.21
C SER A 189 7.21 5.59 6.29
N SER A 190 6.64 6.12 5.21
CA SER A 190 5.98 5.33 4.15
C SER A 190 6.93 4.28 3.56
N GLY A 191 8.19 4.64 3.31
CA GLY A 191 9.21 3.69 2.85
C GLY A 191 9.53 2.59 3.86
N ALA A 192 9.45 2.86 5.17
CA ALA A 192 9.58 1.82 6.19
C ALA A 192 8.38 0.87 6.19
N PHE A 193 7.18 1.42 6.01
CA PHE A 193 5.95 0.64 5.88
C PHE A 193 6.00 -0.34 4.70
N THR A 194 6.46 0.12 3.53
CA THR A 194 6.57 -0.72 2.33
C THR A 194 7.63 -1.83 2.48
N ALA A 195 8.67 -1.58 3.27
CA ALA A 195 9.75 -2.54 3.51
C ALA A 195 9.41 -3.64 4.53
N LEU A 196 8.28 -3.55 5.25
CA LEU A 196 7.88 -4.55 6.24
C LEU A 196 7.55 -5.89 5.58
N ASN A 197 7.91 -6.98 6.26
CA ASN A 197 7.43 -8.31 5.89
C ASN A 197 5.97 -8.49 6.38
N PRO A 198 4.98 -8.69 5.48
CA PRO A 198 3.59 -8.89 5.88
C PRO A 198 3.36 -10.05 6.84
N ASN A 199 4.21 -11.08 6.79
CA ASN A 199 4.12 -12.25 7.65
C ASN A 199 4.48 -11.97 9.11
N ASP A 200 5.15 -10.85 9.41
CA ASP A 200 5.46 -10.42 10.78
C ASP A 200 4.35 -9.59 11.43
N ILE A 201 3.30 -9.23 10.69
CA ILE A 201 2.21 -8.36 11.15
C ILE A 201 1.08 -9.21 11.73
N GLU A 202 0.66 -8.90 12.95
CA GLU A 202 -0.50 -9.51 13.62
C GLU A 202 -1.80 -8.85 13.18
N SER A 203 -1.82 -7.51 13.12
CA SER A 203 -2.99 -6.74 12.69
C SER A 203 -2.61 -5.36 12.16
N MET A 204 -3.46 -4.82 11.29
CA MET A 204 -3.44 -3.44 10.85
C MET A 204 -4.77 -2.78 11.23
N THR A 205 -4.72 -1.69 11.98
CA THR A 205 -5.89 -0.94 12.44
C THR A 205 -5.89 0.44 11.80
N VAL A 206 -6.96 0.78 11.09
CA VAL A 206 -7.11 2.08 10.42
C VAL A 206 -8.06 2.95 11.24
N LEU A 207 -7.55 4.11 11.69
CA LEU A 207 -8.30 5.14 12.40
C LEU A 207 -8.79 6.18 11.39
N LYS A 208 -10.12 6.42 11.33
CA LYS A 208 -10.73 7.18 10.24
C LYS A 208 -11.33 8.52 10.66
N ASP A 209 -11.57 8.75 11.95
CA ASP A 209 -12.26 9.92 12.47
C ASP A 209 -11.43 10.73 13.48
N ALA A 210 -11.87 11.94 13.81
CA ALA A 210 -11.14 12.83 14.70
C ALA A 210 -11.03 12.30 16.13
N SER A 211 -12.04 11.55 16.65
CA SER A 211 -11.97 11.01 18.03
C SER A 211 -10.85 10.01 18.19
N SER A 212 -10.60 9.18 17.18
CA SER A 212 -9.53 8.20 17.20
C SER A 212 -8.16 8.78 16.79
N THR A 213 -8.12 9.82 15.95
CA THR A 213 -6.87 10.35 15.35
C THR A 213 -6.31 11.58 16.06
N ALA A 214 -7.12 12.35 16.84
CA ALA A 214 -6.68 13.61 17.45
C ALA A 214 -5.49 13.45 18.41
N ILE A 215 -5.34 12.28 19.04
CA ILE A 215 -4.20 11.98 19.90
C ILE A 215 -2.86 11.99 19.12
N TYR A 216 -2.89 11.77 17.80
CA TYR A 216 -1.74 11.85 16.90
C TYR A 216 -1.57 13.25 16.28
N GLY A 217 -2.53 14.17 16.48
CA GLY A 217 -2.45 15.60 16.19
C GLY A 217 -2.29 15.95 14.73
N SER A 218 -1.31 16.81 14.47
CA SER A 218 -1.05 17.42 13.17
C SER A 218 -0.57 16.47 12.08
N ARG A 219 -0.21 15.26 12.40
CA ARG A 219 0.24 14.25 11.43
C ARG A 219 -0.86 13.27 11.01
N ALA A 220 -2.03 13.39 11.65
CA ALA A 220 -3.12 12.42 11.51
C ALA A 220 -4.32 12.94 10.71
N ALA A 221 -4.19 14.08 10.03
CA ALA A 221 -5.24 14.63 9.19
C ALA A 221 -5.77 13.63 8.16
N ASN A 222 -4.89 12.82 7.59
CA ASN A 222 -5.21 11.83 6.56
C ASN A 222 -5.53 10.43 7.13
N GLY A 223 -5.79 10.35 8.46
CA GLY A 223 -5.96 9.09 9.16
C GLY A 223 -4.67 8.48 9.67
N VAL A 224 -4.80 7.35 10.36
CA VAL A 224 -3.66 6.63 10.95
C VAL A 224 -3.81 5.14 10.65
N VAL A 225 -2.73 4.51 10.20
CA VAL A 225 -2.62 3.05 10.05
C VAL A 225 -1.69 2.53 11.14
N ILE A 226 -2.27 1.86 12.15
CA ILE A 226 -1.53 1.26 13.26
C ILE A 226 -1.26 -0.20 12.93
N MET A 227 0.00 -0.57 12.92
CA MET A 227 0.44 -1.94 12.73
C MET A 227 0.92 -2.51 14.05
N THR A 228 0.39 -3.66 14.39
CA THR A 228 0.85 -4.46 15.52
C THR A 228 1.59 -5.66 14.99
N SER A 229 2.83 -5.86 15.41
CA SER A 229 3.62 -7.01 15.03
C SER A 229 3.35 -8.21 15.92
N LYS A 230 3.64 -9.40 15.40
CA LYS A 230 3.55 -10.66 16.14
C LYS A 230 4.44 -10.66 17.38
N LYS A 231 3.94 -11.21 18.47
CA LYS A 231 4.63 -11.31 19.77
C LYS A 231 4.41 -12.68 20.41
N GLY A 232 5.38 -13.14 21.19
CA GLY A 232 5.19 -14.30 22.06
C GLY A 232 4.27 -13.97 23.24
N LYS A 233 3.78 -15.00 23.90
CA LYS A 233 3.02 -14.89 25.15
C LYS A 233 3.83 -15.47 26.31
N MET A 234 3.74 -14.85 27.49
CA MET A 234 4.38 -15.42 28.69
C MET A 234 3.86 -16.85 28.94
N GLY A 235 4.75 -17.78 29.26
CA GLY A 235 4.42 -19.20 29.45
C GLY A 235 4.13 -20.00 28.18
N GLN A 236 4.28 -19.41 26.99
CA GLN A 236 4.07 -20.09 25.71
C GLN A 236 5.27 -20.99 25.36
N LYS A 237 5.02 -22.26 25.04
CA LYS A 237 6.06 -23.15 24.49
C LYS A 237 6.62 -22.56 23.18
N ALA A 238 7.91 -22.71 22.99
CA ALA A 238 8.56 -22.32 21.75
C ALA A 238 7.98 -23.11 20.57
N ARG A 239 7.67 -22.41 19.48
CA ARG A 239 7.26 -22.98 18.19
C ARG A 239 8.07 -22.37 17.09
N VAL A 240 8.48 -23.16 16.14
CA VAL A 240 9.14 -22.76 14.91
C VAL A 240 8.16 -22.89 13.77
N SER A 241 7.98 -21.87 12.97
CA SER A 241 7.18 -21.91 11.76
C SER A 241 8.06 -21.60 10.55
N ILE A 242 7.90 -22.35 9.48
CA ILE A 242 8.58 -22.16 8.20
C ILE A 242 7.51 -22.01 7.14
N ASN A 243 7.61 -20.95 6.35
CA ASN A 243 6.78 -20.71 5.18
C ASN A 243 7.69 -20.61 3.94
N ALA A 244 7.42 -21.41 2.93
CA ALA A 244 8.15 -21.37 1.66
C ALA A 244 7.14 -21.25 0.53
N GLN A 245 7.39 -20.28 -0.36
CA GLN A 245 6.50 -19.96 -1.48
C GLN A 245 7.30 -19.71 -2.74
N TYR A 246 6.82 -20.25 -3.85
CA TYR A 246 7.34 -20.00 -5.19
C TYR A 246 6.20 -19.68 -6.14
N GLY A 247 6.43 -18.73 -7.02
CA GLY A 247 5.43 -18.29 -7.98
C GLY A 247 6.03 -17.59 -9.17
N TRP A 248 5.16 -17.12 -10.05
CA TRP A 248 5.53 -16.30 -11.21
C TRP A 248 4.45 -15.29 -11.51
N SER A 249 4.88 -14.19 -12.09
CA SER A 249 4.05 -13.07 -12.51
C SER A 249 4.02 -12.94 -14.03
N ARG A 250 2.90 -12.45 -14.56
CA ARG A 250 2.72 -12.05 -15.97
C ARG A 250 1.89 -10.78 -16.02
N MET A 251 1.93 -10.05 -17.11
CA MET A 251 1.08 -8.87 -17.31
C MET A 251 -0.41 -9.20 -17.10
N THR A 252 -1.18 -8.28 -16.51
CA THR A 252 -2.62 -8.48 -16.23
C THR A 252 -3.45 -8.64 -17.50
N GLY A 253 -3.11 -7.90 -18.54
CA GLY A 253 -3.76 -7.92 -19.84
C GLY A 253 -3.40 -6.68 -20.65
N ASP A 254 -3.76 -6.71 -21.91
CA ASP A 254 -3.69 -5.59 -22.84
C ASP A 254 -5.06 -5.48 -23.52
N ASN A 255 -5.64 -4.28 -23.49
CA ASN A 255 -6.96 -4.01 -24.08
C ASN A 255 -6.84 -3.22 -25.39
N ILE A 256 -5.62 -2.96 -25.86
CA ILE A 256 -5.34 -2.32 -27.15
C ILE A 256 -4.81 -3.39 -28.11
N GLU A 257 -5.43 -3.54 -29.25
CA GLU A 257 -4.99 -4.39 -30.33
C GLU A 257 -4.12 -3.56 -31.28
N MET A 258 -2.80 -3.85 -31.28
CA MET A 258 -1.83 -3.23 -32.17
C MET A 258 -1.82 -3.93 -33.54
N MET A 259 -1.46 -3.20 -34.60
CA MET A 259 -1.34 -3.78 -35.94
C MET A 259 -0.19 -4.78 -36.04
N ASN A 260 -0.42 -5.86 -36.74
CA ASN A 260 0.65 -6.71 -37.29
C ASN A 260 1.28 -6.10 -38.53
N THR A 261 2.35 -6.71 -39.03
CA THR A 261 3.10 -6.21 -40.21
C THR A 261 2.23 -6.03 -41.44
N GLU A 262 1.37 -6.99 -41.79
CA GLU A 262 0.48 -6.89 -42.93
C GLU A 262 -0.49 -5.71 -42.80
N GLN A 263 -1.13 -5.55 -41.64
CA GLN A 263 -2.05 -4.45 -41.38
C GLN A 263 -1.34 -3.10 -41.42
N TRP A 264 -0.13 -3.01 -40.83
CA TRP A 264 0.64 -1.77 -40.84
C TRP A 264 1.09 -1.37 -42.24
N LEU A 265 1.58 -2.32 -43.05
CA LEU A 265 1.96 -2.07 -44.43
C LEU A 265 0.76 -1.72 -45.33
N ASN A 266 -0.43 -2.29 -45.05
CA ASN A 266 -1.67 -1.89 -45.69
C ASN A 266 -2.07 -0.45 -45.32
N LEU A 267 -1.89 -0.05 -44.05
CA LEU A 267 -2.10 1.33 -43.63
C LEU A 267 -1.15 2.29 -44.36
N GLN A 268 0.12 1.89 -44.56
CA GLN A 268 1.07 2.72 -45.31
C GLN A 268 0.62 2.98 -46.78
N GLU A 269 -0.03 1.99 -47.41
CA GLU A 269 -0.65 2.17 -48.74
C GLU A 269 -1.91 3.05 -48.69
N MET A 270 -2.68 2.98 -47.63
CA MET A 270 -3.84 3.86 -47.41
C MET A 270 -3.43 5.33 -47.29
N LEU A 271 -2.33 5.58 -46.54
CA LEU A 271 -1.80 6.92 -46.32
C LEU A 271 -1.11 7.51 -47.53
N ASP A 272 -0.45 6.67 -48.34
CA ASP A 272 0.23 7.03 -49.56
C ASP A 272 -0.10 6.03 -50.69
N PRO A 273 -1.14 6.31 -51.50
CA PRO A 273 -1.53 5.42 -52.60
C PRO A 273 -0.41 5.16 -53.64
N GLY A 274 0.62 6.02 -53.72
CA GLY A 274 1.80 5.82 -54.57
C GLY A 274 2.57 4.56 -54.22
N LYS A 275 2.55 4.14 -52.95
CA LYS A 275 3.22 2.90 -52.46
C LYS A 275 2.66 1.63 -53.09
N ALA A 276 1.42 1.62 -53.56
CA ALA A 276 0.84 0.49 -54.29
C ALA A 276 1.59 0.23 -55.62
N TYR A 277 2.25 1.23 -56.19
CA TYR A 277 3.02 1.16 -57.42
C TYR A 277 4.55 1.15 -57.20
N ASP A 278 5.00 1.35 -55.97
CA ASP A 278 6.43 1.26 -55.61
C ASP A 278 6.87 -0.20 -55.56
N THR A 279 7.65 -0.59 -56.53
CA THR A 279 8.14 -1.97 -56.66
C THR A 279 9.02 -2.40 -55.51
N THR A 280 9.76 -1.50 -54.87
CA THR A 280 10.61 -1.76 -53.71
C THR A 280 9.76 -2.01 -52.49
N PHE A 281 8.79 -1.15 -52.26
CA PHE A 281 7.81 -1.32 -51.15
C PHE A 281 7.02 -2.62 -51.31
N GLN A 282 6.54 -2.95 -52.53
CA GLN A 282 5.74 -4.15 -52.77
C GLN A 282 6.58 -5.43 -52.60
N LYS A 283 7.84 -5.44 -53.02
CA LYS A 283 8.76 -6.56 -52.77
C LYS A 283 9.02 -6.78 -51.27
N ARG A 284 9.26 -5.69 -50.56
CA ARG A 284 9.43 -5.72 -49.09
C ARG A 284 8.17 -6.24 -48.41
N LYS A 285 7.01 -5.69 -48.72
CA LYS A 285 5.71 -6.12 -48.20
C LYS A 285 5.47 -7.60 -48.40
N LYS A 286 5.69 -8.08 -49.66
CA LYS A 286 5.57 -9.49 -50.00
C LYS A 286 6.53 -10.38 -49.20
N PHE A 287 7.79 -9.97 -49.05
CA PHE A 287 8.80 -10.70 -48.31
C PHE A 287 8.40 -10.89 -46.86
N TYR A 288 7.92 -9.83 -46.17
CA TYR A 288 7.51 -9.91 -44.77
C TYR A 288 6.26 -10.78 -44.59
N ILE A 289 5.25 -10.63 -45.45
CA ILE A 289 4.02 -11.40 -45.40
C ILE A 289 4.25 -12.88 -45.68
N ASP A 290 4.96 -13.19 -46.78
CA ASP A 290 5.22 -14.58 -47.20
C ASP A 290 6.02 -15.38 -46.13
N ASN A 291 6.88 -14.70 -45.36
CA ASN A 291 7.70 -15.31 -44.34
C ASN A 291 7.12 -15.16 -42.92
N GLY A 292 5.94 -14.55 -42.75
CA GLY A 292 5.29 -14.39 -41.47
C GLY A 292 6.06 -13.52 -40.49
N ILE A 293 6.87 -12.56 -41.00
CA ILE A 293 7.67 -11.67 -40.16
C ILE A 293 6.78 -10.58 -39.56
N SER A 294 6.51 -10.69 -38.31
CA SER A 294 5.71 -9.71 -37.54
C SER A 294 6.08 -9.78 -36.08
N THR A 295 6.51 -8.67 -35.50
CA THR A 295 6.92 -8.58 -34.10
C THR A 295 5.79 -8.01 -33.26
N ASP A 296 5.35 -8.77 -32.24
CA ASP A 296 4.54 -8.26 -31.15
C ASP A 296 5.47 -7.71 -30.06
N TRP A 297 5.63 -6.41 -30.04
CA TRP A 297 6.53 -5.76 -29.08
C TRP A 297 6.05 -5.82 -27.63
N ALA A 298 4.74 -6.00 -27.41
CA ALA A 298 4.23 -6.24 -26.06
C ALA A 298 4.65 -7.64 -25.56
N ASP A 299 4.64 -8.65 -26.43
CA ASP A 299 5.15 -9.98 -26.09
C ASP A 299 6.68 -9.97 -25.87
N VAL A 300 7.41 -9.21 -26.70
CA VAL A 300 8.87 -9.04 -26.55
C VAL A 300 9.24 -8.43 -25.19
N PHE A 301 8.52 -7.40 -24.73
CA PHE A 301 8.90 -6.67 -23.51
C PHE A 301 8.24 -7.23 -22.23
N PHE A 302 7.11 -7.95 -22.33
CA PHE A 302 6.31 -8.39 -21.17
C PHE A 302 5.85 -9.85 -21.25
N GLY A 303 6.22 -10.60 -22.30
CA GLY A 303 5.72 -11.95 -22.53
C GLY A 303 6.22 -12.99 -21.53
N ASP A 304 7.41 -12.78 -21.00
CA ASP A 304 8.06 -13.72 -20.10
C ASP A 304 7.43 -13.76 -18.71
N ALA A 305 7.49 -14.93 -18.09
CA ALA A 305 7.00 -15.15 -16.73
C ALA A 305 8.09 -14.80 -15.72
N ALA A 306 7.86 -13.77 -14.92
CA ALA A 306 8.79 -13.29 -13.91
C ALA A 306 8.69 -14.10 -12.60
N PRO A 307 9.75 -14.78 -12.13
CA PRO A 307 9.71 -15.60 -10.94
C PRO A 307 9.64 -14.78 -9.67
N THR A 308 9.01 -15.36 -8.63
CA THR A 308 8.95 -14.81 -7.28
C THR A 308 9.19 -15.92 -6.28
N GLN A 309 10.06 -15.68 -5.29
CA GLN A 309 10.40 -16.57 -4.22
C GLN A 309 10.22 -15.87 -2.87
N GLN A 310 9.68 -16.59 -1.89
CA GLN A 310 9.56 -16.09 -0.53
C GLN A 310 9.81 -17.22 0.46
N TYR A 311 10.69 -16.97 1.42
CA TYR A 311 11.02 -17.89 2.50
C TYR A 311 10.99 -17.15 3.83
N ASP A 312 10.17 -17.62 4.76
CA ASP A 312 10.05 -17.05 6.09
C ASP A 312 10.26 -18.12 7.15
N VAL A 313 11.05 -17.80 8.13
CA VAL A 313 11.26 -18.63 9.32
C VAL A 313 11.02 -17.79 10.55
N ASN A 314 10.19 -18.27 11.46
CA ASN A 314 9.98 -17.56 12.71
C ASN A 314 9.98 -18.51 13.92
N VAL A 315 10.37 -17.96 15.04
CA VAL A 315 10.36 -18.61 16.35
C VAL A 315 9.57 -17.73 17.30
N VAL A 316 8.56 -18.32 17.93
CA VAL A 316 7.72 -17.63 18.91
C VAL A 316 7.65 -18.44 20.19
N GLY A 317 7.78 -17.79 21.34
CA GLY A 317 7.73 -18.46 22.62
C GLY A 317 7.79 -17.52 23.81
N GLY A 318 7.84 -18.10 25.02
CA GLY A 318 8.02 -17.35 26.24
C GLY A 318 8.02 -18.23 27.49
N SER A 319 8.66 -17.74 28.54
CA SER A 319 8.63 -18.28 29.88
C SER A 319 7.78 -17.39 30.80
N GLU A 320 7.80 -17.60 32.11
CA GLU A 320 7.07 -16.74 33.07
C GLU A 320 7.57 -15.28 33.08
N GLY A 321 8.84 -15.06 32.74
CA GLY A 321 9.50 -13.74 32.82
C GLY A 321 9.84 -13.10 31.48
N ILE A 322 9.75 -13.82 30.36
CA ILE A 322 10.15 -13.32 29.03
C ILE A 322 9.21 -13.88 27.95
N ASN A 323 8.86 -13.06 26.99
CA ASN A 323 8.30 -13.52 25.72
C ASN A 323 9.14 -13.00 24.56
N TYR A 324 9.11 -13.73 23.46
CA TYR A 324 9.88 -13.39 22.28
C TYR A 324 9.20 -13.84 21.00
N TYR A 325 9.46 -13.09 19.94
CA TYR A 325 9.21 -13.40 18.54
C TYR A 325 10.44 -13.01 17.75
N ILE A 326 11.00 -13.94 16.98
CA ILE A 326 12.15 -13.67 16.10
C ILE A 326 11.79 -14.26 14.75
N SER A 327 11.97 -13.50 13.69
CA SER A 327 11.75 -13.94 12.31
C SER A 327 12.87 -13.53 11.39
N PHE A 328 13.11 -14.33 10.37
CA PHE A 328 13.90 -14.03 9.20
C PHE A 328 13.03 -14.25 7.96
N GLY A 329 13.03 -13.27 7.05
CA GLY A 329 12.31 -13.34 5.78
C GLY A 329 13.26 -13.02 4.62
N HIS A 330 13.15 -13.82 3.57
CA HIS A 330 13.77 -13.61 2.26
C HIS A 330 12.67 -13.49 1.21
N TYR A 331 12.71 -12.44 0.41
CA TYR A 331 11.81 -12.19 -0.70
C TYR A 331 12.64 -11.79 -1.91
N ASP A 332 12.47 -12.50 -3.03
CA ASP A 332 13.17 -12.25 -4.27
C ASP A 332 12.17 -12.35 -5.44
N THR A 333 12.08 -11.31 -6.26
CA THR A 333 11.18 -11.26 -7.39
C THR A 333 11.81 -10.51 -8.55
N GLU A 334 11.66 -11.06 -9.72
CA GLU A 334 11.93 -10.38 -10.98
C GLU A 334 10.66 -9.68 -11.46
N GLY A 335 10.83 -8.61 -12.23
CA GLY A 335 9.72 -7.96 -12.92
C GLY A 335 9.47 -8.57 -14.28
N ILE A 336 8.31 -8.26 -14.87
CA ILE A 336 7.98 -8.68 -16.24
C ILE A 336 8.79 -7.94 -17.31
N MET A 337 9.49 -6.86 -16.93
CA MET A 337 10.54 -6.22 -17.71
C MET A 337 11.89 -6.66 -17.13
N ASP A 338 12.80 -7.17 -17.96
CA ASP A 338 14.04 -7.85 -17.54
C ASP A 338 14.95 -7.04 -16.63
N ASP A 339 14.99 -5.74 -16.77
CA ASP A 339 15.84 -4.84 -15.97
C ASP A 339 15.19 -4.37 -14.68
N SER A 340 14.10 -5.00 -14.25
CA SER A 340 13.43 -4.70 -12.99
C SER A 340 13.46 -5.89 -12.03
N SER A 341 13.81 -5.64 -10.78
CA SER A 341 13.88 -6.69 -9.75
C SER A 341 13.84 -6.11 -8.35
N LEU A 342 13.45 -6.93 -7.37
CA LEU A 342 13.53 -6.61 -5.95
C LEU A 342 13.94 -7.84 -5.16
N ARG A 343 15.04 -7.72 -4.41
CA ARG A 343 15.43 -8.66 -3.38
C ARG A 343 15.39 -7.97 -2.02
N ARG A 344 14.76 -8.61 -1.04
CA ARG A 344 14.63 -8.08 0.32
C ARG A 344 14.90 -9.14 1.36
N GLU A 345 15.82 -8.82 2.29
CA GLU A 345 16.07 -9.59 3.49
C GLU A 345 15.51 -8.85 4.69
N THR A 346 14.80 -9.54 5.57
CA THR A 346 14.24 -8.94 6.79
C THR A 346 14.60 -9.76 8.01
N LEU A 347 14.92 -9.08 9.09
CA LEU A 347 15.11 -9.69 10.41
C LEU A 347 14.30 -8.91 11.43
N ARG A 348 13.38 -9.59 12.11
CA ARG A 348 12.59 -8.99 13.18
C ARG A 348 12.87 -9.66 14.50
N SER A 349 12.96 -8.86 15.57
CA SER A 349 13.08 -9.34 16.94
C SER A 349 12.19 -8.51 17.87
N ASN A 350 11.22 -9.14 18.50
CA ASN A 350 10.37 -8.56 19.53
C ASN A 350 10.55 -9.34 20.82
N VAL A 351 11.07 -8.68 21.85
CA VAL A 351 11.33 -9.27 23.16
C VAL A 351 10.76 -8.39 24.25
N GLU A 352 10.00 -8.99 25.15
CA GLU A 352 9.50 -8.31 26.35
C GLU A 352 9.89 -9.13 27.59
N VAL A 353 10.44 -8.45 28.59
CA VAL A 353 10.90 -9.01 29.85
C VAL A 353 10.11 -8.41 30.99
N LYS A 354 9.56 -9.24 31.85
CA LYS A 354 9.02 -8.87 33.16
C LYS A 354 10.19 -8.79 34.15
N VAL A 355 10.73 -7.58 34.35
CA VAL A 355 11.88 -7.35 35.22
C VAL A 355 11.45 -7.51 36.71
N THR A 356 10.30 -6.93 37.04
CA THR A 356 9.65 -7.09 38.36
C THR A 356 8.12 -7.11 38.11
N ASP A 357 7.32 -7.26 39.21
CA ASP A 357 5.85 -7.19 39.06
C ASP A 357 5.33 -5.80 38.62
N TRP A 358 6.10 -4.76 38.89
CA TRP A 358 5.76 -3.37 38.54
C TRP A 358 6.55 -2.81 37.37
N LEU A 359 7.57 -3.54 36.83
CA LEU A 359 8.42 -3.07 35.72
C LEU A 359 8.50 -4.12 34.61
N LYS A 360 8.13 -3.74 33.43
CA LYS A 360 8.39 -4.49 32.20
C LYS A 360 9.26 -3.65 31.28
N ALA A 361 10.20 -4.30 30.61
CA ALA A 361 11.03 -3.69 29.57
C ALA A 361 10.85 -4.47 28.27
N GLY A 362 10.92 -3.80 27.14
CA GLY A 362 10.85 -4.47 25.84
C GLY A 362 11.61 -3.75 24.75
N ILE A 363 11.98 -4.53 23.75
CA ILE A 363 12.63 -4.06 22.53
C ILE A 363 11.97 -4.72 21.33
N ASN A 364 11.62 -3.91 20.34
CA ASN A 364 11.16 -4.36 19.04
C ASN A 364 12.12 -3.77 17.99
N VAL A 365 12.68 -4.62 17.15
CA VAL A 365 13.61 -4.21 16.09
C VAL A 365 13.22 -4.90 14.80
N ASN A 366 13.22 -4.14 13.72
CA ASN A 366 13.11 -4.63 12.35
C ASN A 366 14.29 -4.10 11.54
N LEU A 367 15.06 -4.99 10.96
CA LEU A 367 16.14 -4.71 10.04
C LEU A 367 15.71 -5.16 8.66
N SER A 368 15.96 -4.36 7.64
CA SER A 368 15.77 -4.79 6.26
C SER A 368 16.90 -4.31 5.36
N TYR A 369 17.30 -5.18 4.47
CA TYR A 369 18.18 -4.88 3.35
C TYR A 369 17.39 -5.11 2.06
N GLN A 370 17.39 -4.12 1.18
CA GLN A 370 16.77 -4.22 -0.13
C GLN A 370 17.82 -3.91 -1.19
N LYS A 371 17.86 -4.74 -2.23
CA LYS A 371 18.54 -4.43 -3.49
C LYS A 371 17.49 -4.49 -4.60
N TYR A 372 17.46 -3.49 -5.47
CA TYR A 372 16.48 -3.45 -6.55
C TYR A 372 16.99 -2.67 -7.75
N ASN A 373 16.49 -3.05 -8.91
CA ASN A 373 16.67 -2.34 -10.15
C ASN A 373 15.29 -1.89 -10.65
N THR A 374 15.25 -0.76 -11.32
CA THR A 374 14.04 -0.21 -11.93
C THR A 374 14.31 0.11 -13.39
N THR A 375 13.37 -0.23 -14.25
CA THR A 375 13.40 0.18 -15.65
C THR A 375 12.92 1.62 -15.83
N THR A 376 13.19 2.21 -16.99
CA THR A 376 12.67 3.52 -17.38
C THR A 376 11.17 3.45 -17.62
N PHE A 377 10.38 4.26 -16.89
CA PHE A 377 8.93 4.42 -17.06
C PHE A 377 8.45 5.74 -16.39
N GLY A 378 7.19 6.10 -16.58
CA GLY A 378 6.58 7.25 -15.89
C GLY A 378 7.05 8.60 -16.42
N THR A 379 7.96 9.28 -15.77
CA THR A 379 8.41 10.63 -16.15
C THR A 379 9.05 10.73 -17.53
N GLU A 380 9.57 9.64 -18.04
CA GLU A 380 10.07 9.49 -19.40
C GLU A 380 9.05 8.79 -20.31
N ALA A 381 7.80 9.08 -20.13
CA ALA A 381 6.64 8.40 -20.70
C ALA A 381 6.70 8.25 -22.22
N ASN A 382 7.05 9.33 -22.90
CA ASN A 382 7.11 9.37 -24.36
C ASN A 382 8.52 9.10 -24.89
N SER A 383 9.41 8.58 -24.06
CA SER A 383 10.72 8.12 -24.51
C SER A 383 10.59 6.82 -25.32
N VAL A 384 11.17 6.79 -26.50
CA VAL A 384 11.27 5.58 -27.33
C VAL A 384 12.01 4.42 -26.63
N TYR A 385 12.70 4.69 -25.53
CA TYR A 385 13.39 3.70 -24.70
C TYR A 385 12.59 3.24 -23.48
N ASN A 386 11.45 3.86 -23.22
CA ASN A 386 10.49 3.35 -22.24
C ASN A 386 9.78 2.14 -22.84
N LYS A 387 10.06 0.94 -22.33
CA LYS A 387 9.55 -0.33 -22.90
C LYS A 387 8.02 -0.38 -22.97
N ALA A 388 7.31 0.24 -22.03
CA ALA A 388 5.84 0.27 -22.06
C ALA A 388 5.32 1.16 -23.21
N TYR A 389 5.99 2.28 -23.49
CA TYR A 389 5.69 3.13 -24.63
C TYR A 389 6.21 2.52 -25.94
N ALA A 390 7.43 2.00 -25.96
CA ALA A 390 8.05 1.33 -27.09
C ALA A 390 7.19 0.17 -27.63
N ALA A 391 6.56 -0.61 -26.73
CA ALA A 391 5.66 -1.69 -27.12
C ALA A 391 4.45 -1.21 -27.94
N ARG A 392 4.10 0.08 -27.84
CA ARG A 392 3.01 0.69 -28.62
C ARG A 392 3.46 1.26 -29.95
N ILE A 393 4.64 1.87 -29.98
CA ILE A 393 5.07 2.66 -31.14
C ILE A 393 6.04 1.92 -32.08
N TYR A 394 6.75 0.89 -31.60
CA TYR A 394 7.67 0.17 -32.44
C TYR A 394 6.93 -0.58 -33.54
N ARG A 395 7.45 -0.44 -34.77
CA ARG A 395 6.83 -1.00 -35.98
C ARG A 395 6.85 -2.52 -35.92
N PRO A 396 5.78 -3.20 -36.33
CA PRO A 396 5.70 -4.65 -36.32
C PRO A 396 6.59 -5.34 -37.35
N ASP A 397 7.01 -4.64 -38.43
CA ASP A 397 7.96 -5.12 -39.44
C ASP A 397 9.41 -5.03 -38.97
N GLN A 398 9.71 -4.35 -37.87
CA GLN A 398 11.01 -4.33 -37.23
C GLN A 398 11.16 -5.57 -36.33
N THR A 399 12.25 -6.31 -36.48
CA THR A 399 12.57 -7.46 -35.65
C THR A 399 13.63 -7.12 -34.62
N ILE A 400 13.58 -7.82 -33.47
CA ILE A 400 14.58 -7.68 -32.39
C ILE A 400 15.92 -8.28 -32.82
N ASN A 401 15.89 -9.28 -33.69
CA ASN A 401 17.08 -9.97 -34.25
C ASN A 401 17.26 -9.62 -35.72
N GLU A 402 18.49 -9.76 -36.17
CA GLU A 402 18.84 -9.67 -37.58
C GLU A 402 18.03 -10.68 -38.42
N ILE A 403 17.54 -10.26 -39.59
CA ILE A 403 16.90 -11.14 -40.57
C ILE A 403 17.99 -11.72 -41.47
N LEU A 404 18.09 -13.05 -41.48
CA LEU A 404 19.05 -13.74 -42.35
C LEU A 404 18.40 -14.17 -43.65
N THR A 405 19.14 -13.99 -44.78
CA THR A 405 18.73 -14.41 -46.11
C THR A 405 19.83 -15.22 -46.80
N ASP A 406 19.43 -16.11 -47.71
CA ASP A 406 20.38 -16.75 -48.60
C ASP A 406 20.85 -15.81 -49.73
N GLU A 407 21.72 -16.32 -50.66
CA GLU A 407 22.24 -15.55 -51.79
C GLU A 407 21.14 -15.11 -52.78
N GLU A 408 20.04 -15.83 -52.83
CA GLU A 408 18.84 -15.51 -53.61
C GLU A 408 17.90 -14.53 -52.93
N GLY A 409 18.16 -14.17 -51.65
CA GLY A 409 17.37 -13.25 -50.88
C GLY A 409 16.16 -13.89 -50.18
N ASN A 410 16.09 -15.21 -50.09
CA ASN A 410 15.04 -15.90 -49.35
C ASN A 410 15.36 -15.92 -47.85
N PHE A 411 14.30 -15.79 -47.03
CA PHE A 411 14.43 -15.83 -45.56
C PHE A 411 14.94 -17.20 -45.09
N THR A 412 16.01 -17.20 -44.31
CA THR A 412 16.60 -18.42 -43.73
C THR A 412 16.50 -18.51 -42.23
N GLY A 413 16.05 -17.44 -41.54
CA GLY A 413 15.91 -17.39 -40.10
C GLY A 413 16.32 -16.06 -39.48
N TYR A 414 16.49 -16.07 -38.14
CA TYR A 414 16.96 -14.92 -37.39
C TYR A 414 18.39 -15.10 -36.92
N GLY A 415 19.19 -14.02 -36.99
CA GLY A 415 20.56 -13.95 -36.53
C GLY A 415 20.68 -13.45 -35.07
N LYS A 416 21.74 -12.70 -34.82
CA LYS A 416 22.00 -12.09 -33.53
C LYS A 416 20.98 -11.00 -33.18
N ARG A 417 20.83 -10.69 -31.90
CA ARG A 417 20.06 -9.51 -31.46
C ARG A 417 20.71 -8.24 -32.01
N LEU A 418 19.86 -7.34 -32.49
CA LEU A 418 20.28 -6.02 -32.97
C LEU A 418 20.53 -5.08 -31.82
N ASP A 419 21.62 -4.35 -31.85
CA ASP A 419 21.93 -3.28 -30.90
C ASP A 419 21.25 -1.96 -31.30
N TYR A 420 21.04 -1.77 -32.61
CA TYR A 420 20.43 -0.60 -33.22
C TYR A 420 19.43 -0.99 -34.31
N PHE A 421 18.33 -0.27 -34.38
CA PHE A 421 17.28 -0.47 -35.39
C PHE A 421 17.39 0.61 -36.47
N ASP A 422 18.12 0.32 -37.56
CA ASP A 422 18.43 1.28 -38.61
C ASP A 422 17.19 1.93 -39.23
N ASP A 423 16.15 1.15 -39.49
CA ASP A 423 14.88 1.60 -40.06
C ASP A 423 14.07 2.53 -39.14
N MET A 424 14.30 2.49 -37.82
CA MET A 424 13.62 3.33 -36.86
C MET A 424 14.52 4.43 -36.29
N GLY A 425 15.82 4.30 -36.42
CA GLY A 425 16.78 5.27 -35.87
C GLY A 425 16.97 5.22 -34.37
N TYR A 426 16.69 4.07 -33.70
CA TYR A 426 16.77 3.89 -32.25
C TYR A 426 17.71 2.76 -31.88
N TYR A 427 18.33 2.89 -30.70
CA TYR A 427 18.99 1.75 -30.07
C TYR A 427 17.96 0.79 -29.49
N ASN A 428 18.32 -0.49 -29.46
CA ASN A 428 17.52 -1.50 -28.80
C ASN A 428 17.45 -1.21 -27.28
N PRO A 429 16.27 -1.14 -26.65
CA PRO A 429 16.14 -0.87 -25.21
C PRO A 429 16.87 -1.87 -24.33
N TYR A 430 16.98 -3.13 -24.74
CA TYR A 430 17.77 -4.14 -23.99
C TYR A 430 19.25 -3.83 -24.04
N TYR A 431 19.77 -3.44 -25.20
CA TYR A 431 21.16 -3.02 -25.32
C TYR A 431 21.47 -1.79 -24.47
N LEU A 432 20.59 -0.81 -24.47
CA LEU A 432 20.75 0.36 -23.60
C LEU A 432 20.69 0.02 -22.11
N ALA A 433 19.83 -0.89 -21.71
CA ALA A 433 19.75 -1.33 -20.31
C ALA A 433 21.05 -2.01 -19.87
N GLU A 434 21.67 -2.82 -20.73
CA GLU A 434 22.98 -3.43 -20.47
C GLU A 434 24.10 -2.38 -20.35
N LEU A 435 24.03 -1.31 -21.16
CA LEU A 435 25.00 -0.21 -21.10
C LEU A 435 24.78 0.74 -19.91
N GLN A 436 23.60 0.71 -19.30
CA GLN A 436 23.23 1.64 -18.22
C GLN A 436 22.81 0.91 -16.93
N PRO A 437 23.69 0.09 -16.31
CA PRO A 437 23.34 -0.55 -15.04
C PRO A 437 23.10 0.47 -13.95
N ASN A 438 22.02 0.23 -13.17
CA ASN A 438 21.56 1.12 -12.11
C ASN A 438 21.30 0.31 -10.84
N ASP A 439 22.35 0.13 -10.04
CA ASP A 439 22.28 -0.62 -8.78
C ASP A 439 21.78 0.24 -7.63
N ARG A 440 20.64 -0.12 -7.06
CA ARG A 440 20.03 0.55 -5.90
C ARG A 440 19.98 -0.37 -4.71
N SER A 441 20.35 0.16 -3.55
CA SER A 441 20.24 -0.58 -2.30
C SER A 441 19.80 0.31 -1.14
N THR A 442 19.09 -0.29 -0.19
CA THR A 442 18.65 0.39 1.03
C THR A 442 18.86 -0.53 2.21
N VAL A 443 19.59 -0.05 3.20
CA VAL A 443 19.62 -0.63 4.55
C VAL A 443 18.68 0.16 5.43
N ARG A 444 17.75 -0.50 6.14
CA ARG A 444 16.77 0.17 6.99
C ARG A 444 16.70 -0.46 8.37
N ILE A 445 16.57 0.41 9.37
CA ILE A 445 16.41 0.02 10.78
C ILE A 445 15.19 0.73 11.35
N ASN A 446 14.21 -0.03 11.82
CA ASN A 446 13.08 0.48 12.56
C ASN A 446 13.00 -0.23 13.89
N GLY A 447 12.78 0.48 14.96
CA GLY A 447 12.62 -0.19 16.24
C GLY A 447 12.31 0.75 17.37
N ASN A 448 11.87 0.17 18.47
CA ASN A 448 11.66 0.90 19.71
C ASN A 448 12.12 0.09 20.92
N THR A 449 12.58 0.78 21.95
CA THR A 449 12.78 0.28 23.28
C THR A 449 11.77 0.96 24.20
N PHE A 450 11.14 0.21 25.09
CA PHE A 450 10.15 0.77 26.00
C PHE A 450 10.26 0.18 27.39
N PHE A 451 9.82 0.99 28.36
CA PHE A 451 9.64 0.59 29.76
C PHE A 451 8.19 0.89 30.16
N ASN A 452 7.53 -0.12 30.72
CA ASN A 452 6.20 0.03 31.33
C ASN A 452 6.35 -0.10 32.83
N ILE A 453 6.00 0.95 33.55
CA ILE A 453 6.14 1.08 35.02
C ILE A 453 4.74 1.14 35.61
N ASN A 454 4.37 0.15 36.43
CA ASN A 454 3.07 0.04 37.06
C ASN A 454 3.23 0.14 38.60
N PRO A 455 3.52 1.34 39.16
CA PRO A 455 3.90 1.50 40.54
C PRO A 455 2.74 1.26 41.51
N ILE A 456 1.52 1.52 41.07
CA ILE A 456 0.27 1.29 41.79
C ILE A 456 -0.80 0.73 40.88
N LYS A 457 -1.81 0.07 41.41
CA LYS A 457 -2.93 -0.47 40.65
C LYS A 457 -3.62 0.64 39.83
N GLY A 458 -3.77 0.41 38.54
CA GLY A 458 -4.43 1.33 37.59
C GLY A 458 -3.50 2.36 36.96
N LEU A 459 -2.31 2.64 37.51
CA LEU A 459 -1.34 3.58 36.91
C LEU A 459 -0.31 2.82 36.05
N ASN A 460 -0.21 3.20 34.79
CA ASN A 460 0.81 2.74 33.86
C ASN A 460 1.58 3.96 33.31
N ILE A 461 2.86 4.02 33.63
CA ILE A 461 3.79 5.01 33.07
C ILE A 461 4.62 4.28 32.02
N ARG A 462 4.61 4.80 30.79
CA ARG A 462 5.39 4.25 29.68
C ARG A 462 6.34 5.29 29.14
N THR A 463 7.61 4.93 29.02
CA THR A 463 8.60 5.67 28.25
C THR A 463 9.04 4.81 27.06
N SER A 464 9.12 5.40 25.89
CA SER A 464 9.51 4.72 24.66
C SER A 464 10.48 5.57 23.86
N GLN A 465 11.52 4.95 23.34
CA GLN A 465 12.50 5.56 22.45
C GLN A 465 12.50 4.75 21.15
N ALA A 466 12.20 5.41 20.04
CA ALA A 466 12.12 4.75 18.73
C ALA A 466 13.06 5.41 17.72
N VAL A 467 13.48 4.60 16.76
CA VAL A 467 14.26 5.02 15.61
C VAL A 467 13.61 4.49 14.32
N ASP A 468 13.52 5.35 13.32
CA ASP A 468 13.30 5.01 11.91
C ASP A 468 14.47 5.59 11.11
N ALA A 469 15.30 4.73 10.55
CA ALA A 469 16.52 5.14 9.87
C ALA A 469 16.72 4.33 8.59
N PHE A 470 17.25 4.97 7.57
CA PHE A 470 17.74 4.29 6.38
C PHE A 470 18.98 4.94 5.79
N ASP A 471 19.76 4.11 5.11
CA ASP A 471 20.88 4.50 4.25
C ASP A 471 20.56 3.94 2.86
N TYR A 472 20.29 4.82 1.91
CA TYR A 472 20.03 4.52 0.51
C TYR A 472 21.25 4.84 -0.32
N ARG A 473 21.63 3.93 -1.20
CA ARG A 473 22.70 4.12 -2.18
C ARG A 473 22.16 3.83 -3.58
N ASN A 474 22.54 4.67 -4.53
CA ASN A 474 22.31 4.48 -5.94
C ASN A 474 23.64 4.63 -6.70
N SER A 475 23.99 3.63 -7.49
CA SER A 475 25.15 3.61 -8.38
C SER A 475 24.66 3.46 -9.81
N HIS A 476 24.70 4.54 -10.56
CA HIS A 476 24.31 4.57 -11.96
C HIS A 476 25.55 4.69 -12.85
N LYS A 477 25.60 3.91 -13.91
CA LYS A 477 26.69 3.95 -14.89
C LYS A 477 26.10 4.03 -16.28
N ALA A 478 26.80 4.72 -17.19
CA ALA A 478 26.63 4.57 -18.62
C ALA A 478 28.00 4.20 -19.21
N TYR A 479 28.10 2.99 -19.73
CA TYR A 479 29.35 2.49 -20.29
C TYR A 479 29.72 3.25 -21.58
N PRO A 480 31.02 3.53 -21.86
CA PRO A 480 31.45 4.30 -23.01
C PRO A 480 31.40 3.49 -24.31
N GLU A 481 30.23 2.93 -24.60
CA GLU A 481 29.94 2.07 -25.74
C GLU A 481 28.65 2.51 -26.43
N GLY A 482 28.47 2.19 -27.70
CA GLY A 482 27.27 2.54 -28.44
C GLY A 482 26.99 4.05 -28.43
N PRO A 483 25.82 4.51 -27.95
CA PRO A 483 25.50 5.95 -27.92
C PRO A 483 26.35 6.75 -26.95
N PHE A 484 27.07 6.09 -26.04
CA PHE A 484 27.91 6.70 -25.01
C PHE A 484 29.42 6.61 -25.33
N GLU A 485 29.80 6.26 -26.58
CA GLU A 485 31.21 6.17 -26.98
C GLU A 485 31.96 7.48 -26.66
N GLY A 486 33.03 7.36 -25.89
CA GLY A 486 33.82 8.52 -25.41
C GLY A 486 33.10 9.43 -24.40
N ALA A 487 31.89 9.07 -23.96
CA ALA A 487 31.04 9.87 -23.07
C ALA A 487 30.57 9.06 -21.84
N GLY A 488 31.28 8.01 -21.43
CA GLY A 488 30.91 7.19 -20.28
C GLY A 488 30.70 8.01 -19.02
N VAL A 489 29.70 7.62 -18.21
CA VAL A 489 29.29 8.32 -16.99
C VAL A 489 29.26 7.35 -15.81
N ALA A 490 29.74 7.80 -14.64
CA ALA A 490 29.47 7.16 -13.37
C ALA A 490 28.87 8.20 -12.41
N SER A 491 27.78 7.85 -11.77
CA SER A 491 27.11 8.68 -10.79
C SER A 491 26.86 7.86 -9.53
N GLU A 492 27.26 8.39 -8.39
CA GLU A 492 27.00 7.80 -7.07
C GLU A 492 26.18 8.78 -6.26
N SER A 493 25.11 8.30 -5.66
CA SER A 493 24.31 9.07 -4.72
C SER A 493 23.99 8.27 -3.47
N PHE A 494 23.87 8.95 -2.34
CA PHE A 494 23.33 8.38 -1.13
C PHE A 494 22.35 9.32 -0.46
N GLU A 495 21.38 8.75 0.20
CA GLU A 495 20.46 9.44 1.10
C GLU A 495 20.50 8.78 2.45
N ARG A 496 20.73 9.58 3.50
CA ARG A 496 20.78 9.13 4.88
C ARG A 496 19.72 9.82 5.69
N TYR A 497 18.83 9.05 6.24
CA TYR A 497 17.68 9.52 6.99
C TYR A 497 17.67 8.92 8.40
N TYR A 498 17.40 9.78 9.39
CA TYR A 498 17.18 9.37 10.78
C TYR A 498 15.98 10.11 11.35
N SER A 499 15.09 9.39 12.01
CA SER A 499 14.01 9.95 12.80
C SER A 499 14.02 9.30 14.17
N PHE A 500 14.30 10.09 15.21
CA PHE A 500 14.25 9.65 16.60
C PHE A 500 12.96 10.16 17.23
N THR A 501 12.19 9.25 17.84
CA THR A 501 10.96 9.55 18.56
C THR A 501 11.11 9.19 20.02
N PHE A 502 10.86 10.15 20.91
CA PHE A 502 10.81 10.00 22.35
C PHE A 502 9.38 10.23 22.81
N THR A 503 8.75 9.22 23.41
CA THR A 503 7.36 9.30 23.86
C THR A 503 7.27 8.90 25.33
N ASN A 504 6.69 9.76 26.15
CA ASN A 504 6.41 9.53 27.56
C ASN A 504 4.92 9.66 27.81
N THR A 505 4.32 8.65 28.42
CA THR A 505 2.88 8.65 28.74
C THR A 505 2.63 8.19 30.17
N ALA A 506 1.60 8.73 30.78
CA ALA A 506 1.05 8.25 32.06
C ALA A 506 -0.45 8.02 31.89
N GLU A 507 -0.88 6.78 32.04
CA GLU A 507 -2.28 6.35 31.96
C GLU A 507 -2.75 5.91 33.35
N TYR A 508 -3.87 6.48 33.84
CA TYR A 508 -4.49 6.08 35.07
C TYR A 508 -5.93 5.62 34.84
N LYS A 509 -6.19 4.35 35.19
CA LYS A 509 -7.51 3.71 35.12
C LYS A 509 -8.08 3.58 36.53
N PHE A 510 -9.25 4.19 36.77
CA PHE A 510 -9.92 4.12 38.03
C PHE A 510 -11.44 4.06 37.87
N SER A 511 -12.12 3.59 38.91
CA SER A 511 -13.57 3.57 39.01
C SER A 511 -14.01 4.30 40.25
N LEU A 512 -15.05 5.16 40.17
CA LEU A 512 -15.69 5.77 41.35
C LEU A 512 -16.79 4.85 41.90
N SER A 513 -17.28 3.92 41.07
CA SER A 513 -18.17 2.81 41.44
C SER A 513 -18.11 1.80 40.29
N ASP A 514 -18.78 0.65 40.45
CA ASP A 514 -18.83 -0.35 39.35
C ASP A 514 -19.44 0.20 38.03
N LYS A 515 -20.12 1.36 38.11
CA LYS A 515 -20.76 1.99 36.95
C LYS A 515 -19.95 3.11 36.29
N HIS A 516 -19.04 3.76 37.00
CA HIS A 516 -18.30 4.93 36.51
C HIS A 516 -16.84 4.57 36.33
N LEU A 517 -16.43 4.29 35.11
CA LEU A 517 -15.08 3.95 34.78
C LEU A 517 -14.40 5.14 34.04
N PHE A 518 -13.20 5.48 34.48
CA PHE A 518 -12.38 6.54 33.92
C PHE A 518 -11.04 5.99 33.48
N THR A 519 -10.58 6.45 32.30
CA THR A 519 -9.20 6.31 31.86
C THR A 519 -8.70 7.71 31.50
N VAL A 520 -7.67 8.17 32.17
CA VAL A 520 -7.02 9.46 31.93
C VAL A 520 -5.61 9.17 31.44
N LEU A 521 -5.23 9.76 30.32
CA LEU A 521 -3.88 9.66 29.77
C LEU A 521 -3.32 11.06 29.54
N ALA A 522 -2.07 11.28 29.95
CA ALA A 522 -1.27 12.45 29.61
C ALA A 522 0.03 12.00 28.96
N GLY A 523 0.52 12.73 27.98
CA GLY A 523 1.72 12.36 27.27
C GLY A 523 2.49 13.53 26.69
N GLN A 524 3.77 13.27 26.42
CA GLN A 524 4.70 14.15 25.73
C GLN A 524 5.41 13.34 24.65
N GLU A 525 5.58 13.91 23.47
CA GLU A 525 6.32 13.32 22.35
C GLU A 525 7.27 14.35 21.74
N SER A 526 8.48 13.91 21.43
CA SER A 526 9.46 14.68 20.68
C SER A 526 9.98 13.85 19.52
N ILE A 527 10.00 14.43 18.32
CA ILE A 527 10.51 13.79 17.10
C ILE A 527 11.57 14.69 16.49
N ILE A 528 12.73 14.11 16.26
CA ILE A 528 13.87 14.79 15.61
C ILE A 528 14.19 14.02 14.35
N THR A 529 14.03 14.65 13.20
CA THR A 529 14.34 14.06 11.89
C THR A 529 15.49 14.80 11.25
N LYS A 530 16.44 14.02 10.71
CA LYS A 530 17.59 14.51 9.95
C LYS A 530 17.66 13.77 8.63
N ASN A 531 17.92 14.49 7.57
CA ASN A 531 18.13 13.93 6.24
C ASN A 531 19.35 14.58 5.61
N GLU A 532 20.16 13.77 4.95
CA GLU A 532 21.34 14.19 4.21
C GLU A 532 21.34 13.47 2.86
N ASN A 533 21.41 14.25 1.77
CA ASN A 533 21.53 13.77 0.41
C ASN A 533 22.85 14.22 -0.18
N PHE A 534 23.57 13.31 -0.80
CA PHE A 534 24.79 13.58 -1.54
C PHE A 534 24.75 12.88 -2.89
N SER A 535 25.21 13.58 -3.94
CA SER A 535 25.34 13.00 -5.28
C SER A 535 26.57 13.60 -5.96
N ALA A 536 27.32 12.74 -6.63
CA ALA A 536 28.48 13.13 -7.44
C ALA A 536 28.43 12.38 -8.77
N THR A 537 28.84 13.04 -9.85
CA THR A 537 28.87 12.52 -11.21
C THR A 537 30.22 12.80 -11.85
N SER A 538 30.80 11.78 -12.48
CA SER A 538 32.02 11.85 -13.27
C SER A 538 31.73 11.39 -14.69
N LYS A 539 32.26 12.11 -15.67
CA LYS A 539 31.97 11.95 -17.11
C LYS A 539 33.23 11.72 -17.92
N LYS A 540 33.02 11.40 -19.21
CA LYS A 540 34.09 11.14 -20.17
C LYS A 540 34.99 9.97 -19.75
N MET A 541 34.40 8.90 -19.31
CA MET A 541 35.07 7.63 -19.13
C MET A 541 35.25 6.97 -20.49
N VAL A 542 36.38 6.31 -20.68
CA VAL A 542 36.76 5.76 -21.99
C VAL A 542 36.83 4.23 -21.99
N ASP A 543 36.68 3.56 -20.84
CA ASP A 543 36.77 2.11 -20.70
C ASP A 543 35.75 1.60 -19.68
N SER A 544 34.89 0.70 -20.15
CA SER A 544 33.80 0.09 -19.31
C SER A 544 34.32 -0.70 -18.11
N ARG A 545 35.59 -1.12 -18.09
CA ARG A 545 36.21 -1.78 -16.95
C ARG A 545 36.67 -0.83 -15.86
N MET A 546 36.73 0.50 -16.13
CA MET A 546 37.20 1.53 -15.21
C MET A 546 36.11 2.52 -14.85
N MET A 547 34.90 2.05 -14.54
CA MET A 547 33.74 2.89 -14.20
C MET A 547 33.72 3.30 -12.71
N LEU A 548 34.79 3.93 -12.25
CA LEU A 548 34.91 4.50 -10.91
C LEU A 548 34.86 6.03 -10.97
N MET A 549 34.32 6.67 -9.94
CA MET A 549 34.19 8.13 -9.86
C MET A 549 35.51 8.88 -10.14
N ALA A 550 36.65 8.28 -9.78
CA ALA A 550 37.98 8.87 -9.99
C ALA A 550 38.54 8.70 -11.42
N ALA A 551 37.84 7.95 -12.30
CA ALA A 551 38.37 7.59 -13.62
C ALA A 551 37.89 8.50 -14.76
N GLY A 552 36.89 9.35 -14.53
CA GLY A 552 36.38 10.27 -15.53
C GLY A 552 37.28 11.51 -15.72
N ALA A 553 37.36 11.98 -16.95
CA ALA A 553 38.13 13.18 -17.28
C ALA A 553 37.44 14.50 -16.88
N GLU A 554 36.14 14.45 -16.63
CA GLU A 554 35.34 15.59 -16.19
C GLU A 554 34.51 15.21 -14.95
N SER A 555 34.37 16.12 -13.99
CA SER A 555 33.51 15.96 -12.83
C SER A 555 32.46 17.07 -12.77
N GLU A 556 31.22 16.73 -12.49
CA GLU A 556 30.21 17.71 -12.17
C GLU A 556 30.39 18.24 -10.74
N VAL A 557 29.85 19.43 -10.48
CA VAL A 557 29.81 19.96 -9.11
C VAL A 557 28.92 19.04 -8.28
N PRO A 558 29.43 18.43 -7.19
CA PRO A 558 28.63 17.56 -6.35
C PRO A 558 27.41 18.28 -5.77
N ILE A 559 26.29 17.57 -5.69
CA ILE A 559 25.08 18.06 -5.01
C ILE A 559 25.12 17.55 -3.58
N HIS A 560 24.97 18.46 -2.61
CA HIS A 560 24.88 18.11 -1.20
C HIS A 560 23.79 18.96 -0.54
N SER A 561 22.83 18.29 0.10
CA SER A 561 21.74 18.96 0.81
C SER A 561 21.43 18.27 2.13
N MET A 562 21.04 19.05 3.11
CA MET A 562 20.69 18.60 4.44
C MET A 562 19.46 19.33 4.94
N TYR A 563 18.62 18.65 5.72
CA TYR A 563 17.57 19.30 6.48
C TYR A 563 17.30 18.62 7.81
N ASP A 564 16.92 19.45 8.78
CA ASP A 564 16.47 19.01 10.10
C ASP A 564 15.01 19.42 10.33
N LYS A 565 14.22 18.53 10.93
CA LYS A 565 12.84 18.79 11.36
C LYS A 565 12.66 18.38 12.80
N VAL A 566 11.98 19.20 13.59
CA VAL A 566 11.70 18.93 15.00
C VAL A 566 10.21 19.12 15.26
N PHE A 567 9.61 18.14 15.93
CA PHE A 567 8.26 18.19 16.47
C PHE A 567 8.31 17.99 17.98
N ASN A 568 7.58 18.83 18.72
CA ASN A 568 7.34 18.67 20.16
C ASN A 568 5.85 18.74 20.43
N SER A 569 5.33 17.79 21.17
CA SER A 569 3.88 17.63 21.37
C SER A 569 3.54 17.31 22.80
N TYR A 570 2.46 17.90 23.29
CA TYR A 570 1.84 17.62 24.59
C TYR A 570 0.39 17.21 24.35
N PHE A 571 -0.05 16.12 24.94
CA PHE A 571 -1.40 15.60 24.69
C PHE A 571 -2.01 14.95 25.93
N GLY A 572 -3.32 14.87 25.94
CA GLY A 572 -4.06 14.16 26.96
C GLY A 572 -5.41 13.67 26.46
N THR A 573 -5.90 12.58 27.07
CA THR A 573 -7.23 12.04 26.80
C THR A 573 -7.95 11.71 28.10
N ILE A 574 -9.26 11.86 28.09
CA ILE A 574 -10.16 11.40 29.14
C ILE A 574 -11.20 10.51 28.48
N SER A 575 -11.23 9.24 28.85
CA SER A 575 -12.27 8.30 28.45
C SER A 575 -13.14 7.98 29.65
N TYR A 576 -14.43 8.19 29.50
CA TYR A 576 -15.44 7.92 30.53
C TYR A 576 -16.45 6.90 30.03
N SER A 577 -16.77 5.92 30.86
CA SER A 577 -17.82 4.94 30.58
C SER A 577 -18.79 4.91 31.75
N PHE A 578 -20.08 5.01 31.45
CA PHE A 578 -21.13 4.86 32.44
C PHE A 578 -21.93 3.56 32.22
N ALA A 579 -21.87 2.66 33.20
CA ALA A 579 -22.59 1.39 33.21
C ALA A 579 -22.36 0.53 31.93
N ASP A 580 -21.21 0.70 31.26
CA ASP A 580 -20.89 0.10 29.94
C ASP A 580 -21.93 0.40 28.85
N ARG A 581 -22.70 1.48 28.97
CA ARG A 581 -23.74 1.88 28.00
C ARG A 581 -23.42 3.18 27.29
N TYR A 582 -22.94 4.17 28.05
CA TYR A 582 -22.62 5.50 27.53
C TYR A 582 -21.13 5.71 27.67
N TYR A 583 -20.51 6.08 26.56
CA TYR A 583 -19.07 6.31 26.48
C TYR A 583 -18.83 7.71 25.94
N VAL A 584 -17.86 8.40 26.54
CA VAL A 584 -17.42 9.73 26.10
C VAL A 584 -15.89 9.75 26.09
N ASP A 585 -15.33 10.12 24.97
CA ASP A 585 -13.89 10.32 24.79
C ASP A 585 -13.62 11.81 24.51
N LEU A 586 -12.72 12.40 25.28
CA LEU A 586 -12.19 13.74 25.08
C LEU A 586 -10.70 13.64 24.80
N ALA A 587 -10.18 14.36 23.79
CA ALA A 587 -8.76 14.50 23.57
C ALA A 587 -8.39 15.95 23.30
N ALA A 588 -7.22 16.34 23.81
CA ALA A 588 -6.59 17.62 23.52
C ALA A 588 -5.11 17.39 23.24
N ARG A 589 -4.57 18.10 22.25
CA ARG A 589 -3.16 18.03 21.87
C ARG A 589 -2.67 19.39 21.42
N ARG A 590 -1.43 19.71 21.78
CA ARG A 590 -0.70 20.88 21.33
C ARG A 590 0.60 20.43 20.66
N ASP A 591 0.75 20.76 19.38
CA ASP A 591 1.91 20.41 18.57
C ASP A 591 2.72 21.67 18.24
N GLY A 592 4.04 21.54 18.34
CA GLY A 592 5.00 22.53 17.88
C GLY A 592 5.88 21.93 16.78
N SER A 593 6.11 22.67 15.69
CA SER A 593 6.94 22.24 14.56
C SER A 593 7.91 23.33 14.12
N SER A 594 9.14 22.92 13.83
CA SER A 594 10.17 23.80 13.26
C SER A 594 9.92 24.17 11.79
N LEU A 595 8.90 23.58 11.14
CA LEU A 595 8.58 23.83 9.74
C LEU A 595 7.92 25.20 9.50
N PHE A 596 7.28 25.74 10.54
CA PHE A 596 6.49 26.97 10.45
C PHE A 596 7.23 28.18 11.01
N ALA A 597 6.76 29.34 10.63
CA ALA A 597 7.27 30.61 11.11
C ALA A 597 7.17 30.72 12.65
N LYS A 598 8.12 31.45 13.29
CA LYS A 598 8.26 31.48 14.74
C LYS A 598 6.97 31.75 15.51
N ASN A 599 6.09 32.60 14.97
CA ASN A 599 4.83 32.98 15.60
C ASN A 599 3.74 31.91 15.43
N ASN A 600 3.88 30.99 14.46
CA ASN A 600 2.88 29.99 14.07
C ASN A 600 3.36 28.54 14.29
N GLN A 601 4.47 28.36 15.02
CA GLN A 601 5.03 27.03 15.28
C GLN A 601 4.10 26.11 16.07
N TRP A 602 3.18 26.65 16.88
CA TRP A 602 2.32 25.90 17.78
C TRP A 602 0.87 25.91 17.32
N ALA A 603 0.25 24.72 17.24
CA ALA A 603 -1.17 24.54 16.98
C ALA A 603 -1.84 23.68 18.06
N ASN A 604 -3.15 23.91 18.27
CA ASN A 604 -3.96 23.18 19.25
C ASN A 604 -5.02 22.36 18.50
N PHE A 605 -5.18 21.11 18.92
CA PHE A 605 -6.15 20.18 18.36
C PHE A 605 -6.98 19.58 19.47
N TYR A 606 -8.25 19.33 19.21
CA TYR A 606 -9.17 18.76 20.17
C TYR A 606 -10.18 17.84 19.49
N SER A 607 -10.69 16.88 20.24
CA SER A 607 -11.82 16.06 19.80
C SER A 607 -12.73 15.67 20.94
N LEU A 608 -13.99 15.48 20.58
CA LEU A 608 -15.05 14.94 21.42
C LEU A 608 -15.71 13.79 20.67
N GLY A 609 -15.83 12.64 21.32
CA GLY A 609 -16.60 11.51 20.84
C GLY A 609 -17.58 11.01 21.88
N ALA A 610 -18.73 10.53 21.43
CA ALA A 610 -19.73 9.91 22.26
C ALA A 610 -20.29 8.65 21.60
N MET A 611 -20.53 7.61 22.38
CA MET A 611 -21.12 6.36 21.92
C MET A 611 -22.20 5.92 22.90
N TRP A 612 -23.34 5.50 22.37
CA TRP A 612 -24.44 4.90 23.11
C TRP A 612 -24.62 3.45 22.69
N ASP A 613 -24.39 2.51 23.61
CA ASP A 613 -24.70 1.10 23.42
C ASP A 613 -26.17 0.83 23.76
N MET A 614 -27.02 1.05 22.77
CA MET A 614 -28.48 0.97 22.90
C MET A 614 -28.95 -0.45 23.25
N ARG A 615 -28.21 -1.49 22.83
CA ARG A 615 -28.57 -2.88 23.09
C ARG A 615 -28.61 -3.21 24.59
N LYS A 616 -27.82 -2.50 25.38
CA LYS A 616 -27.76 -2.67 26.84
C LYS A 616 -28.89 -1.96 27.61
N GLU A 617 -29.75 -1.22 26.89
CA GLU A 617 -30.93 -0.58 27.51
C GLU A 617 -32.05 -1.58 27.81
N ASN A 618 -32.78 -1.33 28.90
CA ASN A 618 -33.83 -2.23 29.36
C ASN A 618 -34.90 -2.51 28.30
N PHE A 619 -35.24 -1.50 27.47
CA PHE A 619 -36.25 -1.61 26.43
C PHE A 619 -35.82 -2.46 25.22
N LEU A 620 -34.50 -2.74 25.03
CA LEU A 620 -33.99 -3.62 23.97
C LEU A 620 -33.52 -4.97 24.49
N GLN A 621 -33.41 -5.18 25.80
CA GLN A 621 -32.91 -6.45 26.35
C GLN A 621 -33.76 -7.68 25.95
N SER A 622 -35.06 -7.51 25.77
CA SER A 622 -35.97 -8.57 25.34
C SER A 622 -35.89 -8.89 23.85
N VAL A 623 -35.22 -8.07 23.03
CA VAL A 623 -35.13 -8.27 21.58
C VAL A 623 -34.02 -9.28 21.27
N SER A 624 -34.34 -10.56 21.15
CA SER A 624 -33.38 -11.66 21.01
C SER A 624 -32.59 -11.66 19.69
N TRP A 625 -33.20 -11.17 18.60
CA TRP A 625 -32.55 -11.11 17.30
C TRP A 625 -31.51 -9.98 17.15
N LEU A 626 -31.53 -8.98 18.06
CA LEU A 626 -30.61 -7.85 18.07
C LEU A 626 -29.45 -8.14 19.05
N ASN A 627 -28.26 -8.42 18.52
CA ASN A 627 -27.10 -8.77 19.34
C ASN A 627 -26.32 -7.55 19.80
N SER A 628 -26.17 -6.53 18.95
CA SER A 628 -25.57 -5.25 19.30
C SER A 628 -26.27 -4.12 18.54
N LEU A 629 -26.31 -2.93 19.13
CA LEU A 629 -26.73 -1.69 18.46
C LEU A 629 -26.03 -0.52 19.14
N GLN A 630 -25.14 0.14 18.39
CA GLN A 630 -24.35 1.26 18.88
C GLN A 630 -24.55 2.47 17.98
N LEU A 631 -24.80 3.63 18.59
CA LEU A 631 -24.80 4.93 17.93
C LEU A 631 -23.54 5.68 18.34
N LYS A 632 -22.78 6.19 17.35
CA LYS A 632 -21.52 6.88 17.54
C LYS A 632 -21.56 8.27 16.92
N VAL A 633 -21.02 9.26 17.59
CA VAL A 633 -20.87 10.62 17.08
C VAL A 633 -19.50 11.13 17.51
N SER A 634 -18.74 11.70 16.59
CA SER A 634 -17.47 12.36 16.92
C SER A 634 -17.30 13.66 16.13
N TYR A 635 -16.68 14.63 16.78
CA TYR A 635 -16.23 15.89 16.17
C TYR A 635 -14.84 16.24 16.68
N GLY A 636 -14.01 16.78 15.82
CA GLY A 636 -12.71 17.28 16.25
C GLY A 636 -11.91 17.91 15.12
N THR A 637 -10.75 18.41 15.53
CA THR A 637 -9.79 19.07 14.65
C THR A 637 -8.48 18.29 14.62
N THR A 638 -7.88 18.21 13.45
CA THR A 638 -6.52 17.71 13.23
C THR A 638 -5.79 18.68 12.32
N GLY A 639 -4.46 18.61 12.27
CA GLY A 639 -3.67 19.46 11.40
C GLY A 639 -2.96 18.65 10.32
N ASN A 640 -2.42 19.36 9.31
CA ASN A 640 -1.46 18.81 8.37
C ASN A 640 -0.24 19.74 8.31
N SER A 641 0.94 19.13 8.42
CA SER A 641 2.24 19.82 8.39
C SER A 641 3.15 19.32 7.28
N GLY A 642 2.57 18.72 6.23
CA GLY A 642 3.30 18.08 5.14
C GLY A 642 3.94 19.08 4.18
N ILE A 643 4.80 20.00 4.68
CA ILE A 643 5.60 20.95 3.91
C ILE A 643 7.08 20.62 3.99
N SER A 644 7.84 21.13 3.03
CA SER A 644 9.30 21.02 3.05
C SER A 644 9.90 21.83 4.19
N ALA A 645 11.05 21.39 4.67
CA ALA A 645 11.80 22.16 5.67
C ALA A 645 12.17 23.53 5.12
N TYR A 646 12.14 24.53 6.00
CA TYR A 646 12.56 25.92 5.71
C TYR A 646 11.63 26.71 4.77
N ASN A 647 10.47 26.18 4.33
CA ASN A 647 9.54 26.91 3.45
C ASN A 647 9.03 28.26 4.04
N ALA A 648 9.05 28.39 5.37
CA ALA A 648 8.70 29.66 6.04
C ALA A 648 9.82 30.72 5.99
N LEU A 649 11.04 30.33 5.62
CA LEU A 649 12.21 31.18 5.69
C LEU A 649 12.57 31.82 4.35
N ALA A 650 13.04 33.05 4.36
CA ALA A 650 13.73 33.63 3.23
C ALA A 650 15.11 32.97 3.13
N LEU A 651 15.37 32.31 2.03
CA LEU A 651 16.61 31.59 1.80
C LEU A 651 17.44 32.27 0.74
N VAL A 652 18.76 32.08 0.81
CA VAL A 652 19.71 32.53 -0.21
C VAL A 652 20.33 31.31 -0.89
N GLY A 653 20.51 31.43 -2.19
CA GLY A 653 21.22 30.45 -3.00
C GLY A 653 22.67 30.91 -3.22
N SER A 654 23.59 29.93 -3.22
CA SER A 654 25.00 30.10 -3.56
C SER A 654 25.32 29.40 -4.88
N GLY A 655 26.57 29.48 -5.36
CA GLY A 655 26.97 28.86 -6.64
C GLY A 655 26.65 29.73 -7.86
N LEU A 656 26.17 30.95 -7.64
CA LEU A 656 25.93 31.92 -8.70
C LEU A 656 27.25 32.67 -9.01
N LEU A 657 27.42 33.03 -10.26
CA LEU A 657 28.57 33.79 -10.70
C LEU A 657 28.14 35.20 -11.15
N TYR A 658 28.75 36.22 -10.58
CA TYR A 658 28.65 37.58 -11.06
C TYR A 658 30.03 38.03 -11.59
N ASN A 659 30.13 38.29 -12.87
CA ASN A 659 31.39 38.58 -13.56
C ASN A 659 32.55 37.62 -13.21
N GLY A 660 32.23 36.32 -13.18
CA GLY A 660 33.21 35.26 -12.86
C GLY A 660 33.54 35.11 -11.38
N GLN A 661 32.94 35.91 -10.48
CA GLN A 661 33.12 35.83 -9.04
C GLN A 661 31.94 35.12 -8.36
N PRO A 662 32.19 34.31 -7.32
CA PRO A 662 31.12 33.69 -6.56
C PRO A 662 30.17 34.72 -5.97
N GLY A 663 28.88 34.48 -6.12
CA GLY A 663 27.81 35.33 -5.63
C GLY A 663 26.74 34.57 -4.86
N ILE A 664 25.92 35.29 -4.12
CA ILE A 664 24.72 34.80 -3.43
C ILE A 664 23.54 35.68 -3.87
N ALA A 665 22.38 35.02 -4.07
CA ALA A 665 21.13 35.72 -4.35
C ALA A 665 19.98 35.12 -3.55
N PRO A 666 18.89 35.87 -3.27
CA PRO A 666 17.67 35.30 -2.70
C PRO A 666 17.15 34.17 -3.58
N SER A 667 16.85 33.01 -2.98
CA SER A 667 16.29 31.82 -3.67
C SER A 667 14.81 31.61 -3.37
N THR A 668 14.36 31.97 -2.18
CA THR A 668 12.96 31.89 -1.77
C THR A 668 12.51 33.14 -1.01
N VAL A 669 11.23 33.43 -1.12
CA VAL A 669 10.55 34.44 -0.30
C VAL A 669 10.13 33.79 1.02
N GLY A 670 10.50 34.38 2.15
CA GLY A 670 9.99 33.96 3.46
C GLY A 670 8.51 34.33 3.63
N ASN A 671 7.82 33.51 4.42
CA ASN A 671 6.43 33.76 4.80
C ASN A 671 6.25 33.62 6.32
N ASP A 672 6.30 34.74 7.03
CA ASP A 672 6.13 34.78 8.49
C ASP A 672 4.70 34.38 8.96
N ASN A 673 3.75 34.35 8.05
CA ASN A 673 2.36 33.97 8.33
C ASN A 673 2.07 32.49 8.03
N LEU A 674 3.04 31.77 7.48
CA LEU A 674 2.86 30.36 7.12
C LEU A 674 2.47 29.53 8.36
N THR A 675 1.33 28.85 8.28
CA THR A 675 0.77 28.07 9.38
C THR A 675 0.27 26.70 8.91
N TRP A 676 -0.23 25.93 9.85
CA TRP A 676 -0.77 24.60 9.67
C TRP A 676 -2.04 24.60 8.81
N GLU A 677 -2.21 23.58 7.95
CA GLU A 677 -3.56 23.29 7.44
C GLU A 677 -4.42 22.75 8.59
N SER A 678 -5.67 23.18 8.67
CA SER A 678 -6.63 22.78 9.71
C SER A 678 -7.73 21.92 9.11
N MET A 679 -7.93 20.72 9.64
CA MET A 679 -9.01 19.84 9.22
C MET A 679 -10.02 19.67 10.34
N LYS A 680 -11.29 19.97 10.06
CA LYS A 680 -12.46 19.77 10.94
C LYS A 680 -13.25 18.57 10.44
N THR A 681 -13.49 17.59 11.30
CA THR A 681 -14.18 16.34 10.92
C THR A 681 -15.36 16.10 11.84
N LEU A 682 -16.56 15.93 11.26
CA LEU A 682 -17.75 15.40 11.91
C LEU A 682 -17.99 13.99 11.38
N ASN A 683 -18.20 13.02 12.28
CA ASN A 683 -18.53 11.64 11.94
C ASN A 683 -19.75 11.18 12.76
N VAL A 684 -20.71 10.52 12.11
CA VAL A 684 -21.89 9.92 12.74
C VAL A 684 -22.03 8.50 12.24
N GLY A 685 -22.08 7.52 13.14
CA GLY A 685 -22.08 6.11 12.78
C GLY A 685 -23.10 5.29 13.56
N ILE A 686 -23.59 4.24 12.92
CA ILE A 686 -24.41 3.19 13.53
C ILE A 686 -23.71 1.86 13.25
N SER A 687 -23.49 1.07 14.31
CA SER A 687 -22.97 -0.28 14.21
C SER A 687 -23.96 -1.26 14.85
N THR A 688 -24.34 -2.30 14.12
CA THR A 688 -25.33 -3.27 14.62
C THR A 688 -24.93 -4.70 14.20
N ARG A 689 -25.30 -5.65 15.06
CA ARG A 689 -25.26 -7.09 14.72
C ARG A 689 -26.64 -7.69 14.99
N VAL A 690 -27.14 -8.42 14.00
CA VAL A 690 -28.47 -9.03 14.08
C VAL A 690 -28.43 -10.52 13.69
N PHE A 691 -29.30 -11.31 14.36
CA PHE A 691 -29.43 -12.76 14.16
C PHE A 691 -28.11 -13.54 14.36
N ASP A 692 -27.15 -13.00 15.10
CA ASP A 692 -25.77 -13.52 15.27
C ASP A 692 -24.99 -13.73 13.98
N ARG A 693 -25.53 -13.26 12.85
CA ARG A 693 -24.99 -13.53 11.51
C ARG A 693 -24.67 -12.30 10.69
N PHE A 694 -25.46 -11.23 10.83
CA PHE A 694 -25.31 -10.02 10.04
C PHE A 694 -24.64 -8.94 10.87
N SER A 695 -23.50 -8.43 10.43
CA SER A 695 -22.88 -7.22 10.96
C SER A 695 -23.00 -6.10 9.94
N ILE A 696 -23.47 -4.92 10.39
CA ILE A 696 -23.71 -3.74 9.56
C ILE A 696 -23.09 -2.55 10.27
N GLU A 697 -22.27 -1.80 9.57
CA GLU A 697 -21.74 -0.52 10.02
C GLU A 697 -21.99 0.52 8.94
N LEU A 698 -22.63 1.61 9.34
CA LEU A 698 -22.95 2.77 8.49
C LEU A 698 -22.32 3.99 9.13
N GLU A 699 -21.51 4.72 8.40
CA GLU A 699 -20.87 5.95 8.86
C GLU A 699 -21.11 7.07 7.83
N PHE A 700 -21.50 8.23 8.31
CA PHE A 700 -21.55 9.47 7.55
C PHE A 700 -20.46 10.40 8.05
N TYR A 701 -19.73 11.04 7.13
CA TYR A 701 -18.67 11.98 7.47
C TYR A 701 -18.74 13.29 6.67
N ASN A 702 -18.27 14.35 7.31
CA ASN A 702 -17.99 15.64 6.68
C ASN A 702 -16.65 16.15 7.17
N ARG A 703 -15.71 16.32 6.26
CA ARG A 703 -14.33 16.76 6.50
C ARG A 703 -14.09 18.06 5.75
N GLN A 704 -13.76 19.12 6.47
CA GLN A 704 -13.44 20.43 5.92
C GLN A 704 -11.98 20.71 6.20
N THR A 705 -11.17 20.89 5.15
CA THR A 705 -9.78 21.39 5.25
C THR A 705 -9.79 22.88 4.95
N ASP A 706 -9.34 23.65 5.90
CA ASP A 706 -9.16 25.10 5.80
C ASP A 706 -7.67 25.43 5.80
N ASP A 707 -7.33 26.61 5.30
CA ASP A 707 -5.96 27.14 5.27
C ASP A 707 -4.98 26.19 4.56
N MET A 708 -5.42 25.60 3.43
CA MET A 708 -4.60 24.66 2.65
C MET A 708 -3.37 25.38 2.09
N LEU A 709 -2.26 24.66 2.14
CA LEU A 709 -0.98 25.11 1.62
C LEU A 709 -0.94 25.00 0.10
N MET A 710 -0.64 26.11 -0.56
CA MET A 710 -0.59 26.18 -2.01
C MET A 710 0.51 27.14 -2.47
N GLY A 711 1.14 26.84 -3.62
CA GLY A 711 2.00 27.77 -4.34
C GLY A 711 1.18 28.96 -4.84
N TYR A 712 1.36 30.09 -4.22
CA TYR A 712 0.71 31.35 -4.59
C TYR A 712 1.57 32.07 -5.64
N PRO A 713 1.04 32.37 -6.85
CA PRO A 713 1.80 33.05 -7.88
C PRO A 713 2.10 34.48 -7.49
N LEU A 714 3.36 34.88 -7.62
CA LEU A 714 3.82 36.23 -7.38
C LEU A 714 4.03 36.99 -8.70
N SER A 715 3.93 38.30 -8.66
CA SER A 715 4.37 39.12 -9.79
C SER A 715 5.87 38.94 -10.01
N TYR A 716 6.32 38.72 -11.24
CA TYR A 716 7.73 38.59 -11.59
C TYR A 716 8.57 39.84 -11.22
N THR A 717 7.92 40.98 -10.97
CA THR A 717 8.58 42.16 -10.45
C THR A 717 9.16 42.00 -9.03
N THR A 718 8.69 40.96 -8.30
CA THR A 718 9.25 40.60 -6.98
C THR A 718 10.58 39.85 -7.09
N GLY A 719 10.95 39.38 -8.29
CA GLY A 719 12.09 38.50 -8.53
C GLY A 719 11.82 37.02 -8.24
N HIS A 720 10.59 36.68 -7.90
CA HIS A 720 10.17 35.30 -7.59
C HIS A 720 8.88 34.90 -8.34
N GLY A 721 8.74 33.64 -8.74
CA GLY A 721 7.55 33.14 -9.42
C GLY A 721 6.40 32.78 -8.49
N SER A 722 6.71 32.30 -7.29
CA SER A 722 5.69 31.86 -6.31
C SER A 722 6.20 31.89 -4.87
N SER A 723 5.27 31.90 -3.93
CA SER A 723 5.48 31.67 -2.50
C SER A 723 4.51 30.62 -1.99
N VAL A 724 4.82 29.92 -0.90
CA VAL A 724 3.90 28.98 -0.27
C VAL A 724 3.03 29.72 0.73
N GLU A 725 1.71 29.61 0.56
CA GLU A 725 0.74 30.34 1.40
C GLU A 725 -0.47 29.46 1.80
N ASN A 726 -1.13 29.85 2.89
CA ASN A 726 -2.37 29.22 3.39
C ASN A 726 -3.59 29.90 2.77
N VAL A 727 -4.06 29.44 1.61
CA VAL A 727 -4.97 30.27 0.78
C VAL A 727 -6.21 29.56 0.22
N ALA A 728 -6.30 28.24 0.35
CA ALA A 728 -7.42 27.48 -0.23
C ALA A 728 -8.16 26.68 0.83
N SER A 729 -9.35 26.23 0.50
CA SER A 729 -10.15 25.32 1.34
C SER A 729 -10.87 24.26 0.51
N MET A 730 -11.04 23.07 1.06
CA MET A 730 -11.64 21.91 0.41
C MET A 730 -12.53 21.13 1.38
N ARG A 731 -13.60 20.54 0.87
CA ARG A 731 -14.51 19.70 1.65
C ARG A 731 -14.65 18.32 1.03
N ASN A 732 -14.57 17.30 1.87
CA ASN A 732 -14.91 15.90 1.55
C ASN A 732 -16.08 15.47 2.40
N ARG A 733 -17.17 15.02 1.78
CA ARG A 733 -18.34 14.49 2.49
C ARG A 733 -18.84 13.22 1.84
N GLY A 734 -19.26 12.27 2.66
CA GLY A 734 -19.65 10.99 2.14
C GLY A 734 -20.12 10.02 3.21
N PHE A 735 -20.23 8.77 2.82
CA PHE A 735 -20.59 7.70 3.73
C PHE A 735 -19.76 6.43 3.48
N ASP A 736 -19.55 5.67 4.55
CA ASP A 736 -18.96 4.34 4.54
C ASP A 736 -20.03 3.32 4.93
N ILE A 737 -20.09 2.19 4.23
CA ILE A 737 -20.90 1.03 4.56
C ILE A 737 -19.97 -0.17 4.70
N THR A 738 -20.08 -0.91 5.80
CA THR A 738 -19.40 -2.21 5.98
C THR A 738 -20.45 -3.26 6.30
N LEU A 739 -20.43 -4.36 5.59
CA LEU A 739 -21.35 -5.48 5.74
C LEU A 739 -20.57 -6.77 5.97
N GLY A 740 -21.04 -7.59 6.90
CA GLY A 740 -20.51 -8.94 7.12
C GLY A 740 -21.66 -9.92 7.34
N VAL A 741 -21.57 -11.10 6.73
CA VAL A 741 -22.59 -12.13 6.83
C VAL A 741 -21.94 -13.50 7.04
N ASP A 742 -22.24 -14.15 8.15
CA ASP A 742 -21.94 -15.55 8.37
C ASP A 742 -23.10 -16.41 7.79
N ILE A 743 -22.95 -16.81 6.49
CA ILE A 743 -24.01 -17.51 5.76
C ILE A 743 -24.25 -18.88 6.39
N LEU A 744 -23.16 -19.59 6.68
CA LEU A 744 -23.23 -20.90 7.30
C LEU A 744 -22.00 -21.11 8.21
N LYS A 745 -22.26 -21.60 9.41
CA LYS A 745 -21.21 -21.94 10.38
C LYS A 745 -21.62 -23.25 11.06
N THR A 746 -21.00 -24.33 10.63
CA THR A 746 -21.16 -25.67 11.21
C THR A 746 -19.79 -26.23 11.61
N ARG A 747 -19.74 -27.42 12.17
CA ARG A 747 -18.49 -28.07 12.57
C ARG A 747 -17.49 -28.22 11.43
N ASP A 748 -17.96 -28.70 10.29
CA ASP A 748 -17.12 -29.09 9.15
C ASP A 748 -17.15 -28.05 8.03
N PHE A 749 -18.06 -27.09 8.10
CA PHE A 749 -18.31 -26.13 7.04
C PHE A 749 -18.51 -24.72 7.59
N SER A 750 -17.77 -23.77 7.05
CA SER A 750 -17.94 -22.34 7.31
C SER A 750 -18.00 -21.59 6.00
N TRP A 751 -18.91 -20.62 5.91
CA TRP A 751 -18.99 -19.72 4.78
C TRP A 751 -19.41 -18.33 5.27
N SER A 752 -18.55 -17.36 5.01
CA SER A 752 -18.80 -15.95 5.32
C SER A 752 -18.56 -15.07 4.09
N VAL A 753 -19.27 -13.98 4.01
CA VAL A 753 -19.13 -12.94 3.00
C VAL A 753 -19.01 -11.61 3.71
N SER A 754 -18.09 -10.77 3.25
CA SER A 754 -17.94 -9.40 3.74
C SER A 754 -17.79 -8.44 2.58
N GLY A 755 -18.21 -7.19 2.79
CA GLY A 755 -18.06 -6.15 1.79
C GLY A 755 -18.07 -4.77 2.42
N ASN A 756 -17.46 -3.83 1.73
CA ASN A 756 -17.48 -2.43 2.11
C ASN A 756 -17.66 -1.53 0.88
N LEU A 757 -18.24 -0.38 1.11
CA LEU A 757 -18.52 0.63 0.08
C LEU A 757 -18.27 2.00 0.68
N ASN A 758 -17.58 2.86 -0.03
CA ASN A 758 -17.43 4.26 0.26
C ASN A 758 -17.98 5.10 -0.91
N TYR A 759 -18.68 6.15 -0.58
CA TYR A 759 -18.96 7.27 -1.49
C TYR A 759 -18.35 8.53 -0.93
N ASN A 760 -17.55 9.24 -1.73
CA ASN A 760 -16.94 10.52 -1.36
C ASN A 760 -17.24 11.59 -2.42
N LYS A 761 -17.79 12.72 -1.99
CA LYS A 761 -17.90 13.93 -2.78
C LYS A 761 -16.85 14.94 -2.32
N ASN A 762 -15.89 15.22 -3.20
CA ASN A 762 -14.88 16.26 -3.00
C ASN A 762 -15.39 17.58 -3.61
N GLU A 763 -15.04 18.73 -2.99
CA GLU A 763 -15.47 20.05 -3.45
C GLU A 763 -14.47 21.12 -2.96
N ILE A 764 -13.94 21.94 -3.87
CA ILE A 764 -13.17 23.13 -3.54
C ILE A 764 -14.15 24.18 -3.01
N THR A 765 -13.91 24.70 -1.82
CA THR A 765 -14.82 25.66 -1.18
C THR A 765 -14.30 27.09 -1.20
N LYS A 766 -12.97 27.27 -1.36
CA LYS A 766 -12.33 28.58 -1.41
C LYS A 766 -11.02 28.51 -2.19
N LEU A 767 -10.71 29.54 -2.97
CA LEU A 767 -9.40 29.79 -3.60
C LEU A 767 -8.82 31.12 -3.10
N PHE A 768 -7.55 31.36 -3.41
CA PHE A 768 -6.86 32.60 -3.04
C PHE A 768 -7.47 33.84 -3.70
N ASN A 769 -7.34 35.00 -3.06
CA ASN A 769 -7.82 36.31 -3.51
C ASN A 769 -9.31 36.35 -3.88
N GLY A 770 -10.12 35.40 -3.40
CA GLY A 770 -11.54 35.34 -3.75
C GLY A 770 -11.80 34.93 -5.20
N LEU A 771 -10.82 34.32 -5.87
CA LEU A 771 -11.00 33.80 -7.23
C LEU A 771 -12.03 32.65 -7.23
N ASP A 772 -12.86 32.64 -8.25
CA ASP A 772 -13.79 31.53 -8.49
C ASP A 772 -13.09 30.33 -9.15
N GLU A 773 -12.05 30.61 -9.95
CA GLU A 773 -11.30 29.58 -10.68
C GLU A 773 -9.81 29.95 -10.86
N TYR A 774 -8.98 28.94 -10.98
CA TYR A 774 -7.55 29.06 -11.23
C TYR A 774 -7.05 27.88 -12.07
N THR A 775 -6.29 28.17 -13.13
CA THR A 775 -5.69 27.15 -13.99
C THR A 775 -4.28 26.82 -13.49
N LEU A 776 -4.05 25.54 -13.25
CA LEU A 776 -2.71 25.02 -12.93
C LEU A 776 -1.88 25.02 -14.20
N PRO A 777 -0.74 25.66 -14.23
CA PRO A 777 0.13 25.64 -15.39
C PRO A 777 0.50 24.20 -15.78
N ASP A 778 0.54 23.90 -17.05
CA ASP A 778 1.07 22.68 -17.67
C ASP A 778 0.41 21.35 -17.25
N THR A 779 -0.76 21.36 -16.59
CA THR A 779 -1.38 20.14 -16.06
C THR A 779 -2.67 19.72 -16.76
N GLY A 780 -3.27 20.60 -17.58
CA GLY A 780 -4.62 20.40 -18.13
C GLY A 780 -5.71 20.33 -17.05
N LEU A 781 -5.39 20.75 -15.82
CA LEU A 781 -6.31 20.79 -14.69
C LEU A 781 -6.62 22.23 -14.30
N LYS A 782 -7.88 22.50 -14.05
CA LYS A 782 -8.36 23.78 -13.57
C LYS A 782 -9.09 23.61 -12.26
N MET A 783 -8.83 24.48 -11.32
CA MET A 783 -9.55 24.55 -10.05
C MET A 783 -10.74 25.51 -10.18
N LYS A 784 -11.91 25.12 -9.65
CA LYS A 784 -13.09 25.98 -9.57
C LYS A 784 -13.82 25.76 -8.26
N VAL A 785 -14.24 26.85 -7.62
CA VAL A 785 -15.08 26.80 -6.41
C VAL A 785 -16.40 26.07 -6.74
N GLY A 786 -16.80 25.14 -5.86
CA GLY A 786 -17.98 24.29 -6.05
C GLY A 786 -17.76 23.04 -6.90
N LYS A 787 -16.57 22.86 -7.48
CA LYS A 787 -16.19 21.68 -8.28
C LYS A 787 -15.25 20.76 -7.50
N PRO A 788 -15.20 19.47 -7.85
CA PRO A 788 -14.20 18.58 -7.26
C PRO A 788 -12.78 18.92 -7.74
N TRP A 789 -11.80 18.73 -6.85
CA TRP A 789 -10.41 18.73 -7.25
C TRP A 789 -10.14 17.60 -8.25
N GLY A 790 -9.48 17.92 -9.36
CA GLY A 790 -9.19 16.95 -10.44
C GLY A 790 -10.35 16.71 -11.41
N GLU A 791 -11.35 17.61 -11.46
CA GLU A 791 -12.27 17.64 -12.60
C GLU A 791 -11.55 18.10 -13.86
N TYR A 792 -11.72 17.36 -14.96
CA TYR A 792 -11.05 17.65 -16.23
C TYR A 792 -11.61 18.89 -16.90
N TYR A 793 -10.72 19.69 -17.48
CA TYR A 793 -10.99 20.91 -18.19
C TYR A 793 -10.35 20.83 -19.57
N TYR A 794 -11.15 20.46 -20.58
CA TYR A 794 -10.70 20.19 -21.94
C TYR A 794 -11.69 20.69 -22.98
N VAL A 795 -11.21 20.86 -24.22
CA VAL A 795 -12.06 21.07 -25.39
C VAL A 795 -12.89 19.81 -25.64
N LYS A 796 -14.17 19.96 -25.85
CA LYS A 796 -15.05 18.83 -26.15
C LYS A 796 -14.96 18.44 -27.61
N TRP A 797 -14.47 17.23 -27.89
CA TRP A 797 -14.54 16.64 -29.22
C TRP A 797 -15.98 16.25 -29.58
N ALA A 798 -16.38 16.57 -30.82
CA ALA A 798 -17.74 16.34 -31.31
C ALA A 798 -17.83 15.17 -32.30
N GLY A 799 -16.69 14.59 -32.69
CA GLY A 799 -16.62 13.52 -33.69
C GLY A 799 -15.91 13.93 -34.96
N VAL A 800 -15.89 13.03 -35.95
CA VAL A 800 -15.37 13.26 -37.30
C VAL A 800 -16.53 13.63 -38.21
N ASP A 801 -16.40 14.69 -39.02
CA ASP A 801 -17.42 15.08 -39.98
C ASP A 801 -17.47 14.05 -41.14
N PRO A 802 -18.60 13.33 -41.34
CA PRO A 802 -18.69 12.32 -42.38
C PRO A 802 -18.56 12.87 -43.82
N ARG A 803 -18.69 14.19 -43.99
CA ARG A 803 -18.66 14.82 -45.31
C ARG A 803 -17.26 15.00 -45.88
N ASP A 804 -16.29 15.26 -45.00
CA ASP A 804 -14.91 15.58 -45.39
C ASP A 804 -13.82 14.99 -44.49
N GLY A 805 -14.21 14.23 -43.41
CA GLY A 805 -13.28 13.52 -42.58
C GLY A 805 -12.54 14.37 -41.53
N TYR A 806 -12.88 15.63 -41.39
CA TYR A 806 -12.20 16.49 -40.41
C TYR A 806 -12.77 16.28 -38.97
N ASN A 807 -11.90 16.41 -38.01
CA ASN A 807 -12.30 16.48 -36.61
C ASN A 807 -13.17 17.72 -36.34
N MET A 808 -14.17 17.57 -35.49
CA MET A 808 -15.02 18.65 -35.01
C MET A 808 -14.96 18.76 -33.51
N TRP A 809 -15.05 20.00 -33.02
CA TRP A 809 -15.11 20.31 -31.60
C TRP A 809 -16.32 21.20 -31.29
N TYR A 810 -16.63 21.34 -30.01
CA TYR A 810 -17.54 22.37 -29.54
C TYR A 810 -16.74 23.58 -29.05
N ASP A 811 -17.07 24.76 -29.52
CA ASP A 811 -16.57 26.01 -28.96
C ASP A 811 -17.13 26.24 -27.53
N LYS A 812 -16.63 27.24 -26.83
CA LYS A 812 -17.09 27.60 -25.47
C LYS A 812 -18.57 27.92 -25.38
N ASN A 813 -19.23 28.24 -26.49
CA ASN A 813 -20.68 28.55 -26.61
C ASN A 813 -21.50 27.29 -26.97
N GLY A 814 -20.87 26.17 -27.26
CA GLY A 814 -21.50 24.91 -27.65
C GLY A 814 -21.79 24.79 -29.14
N ASN A 815 -21.23 25.64 -29.99
CA ASN A 815 -21.36 25.53 -31.44
C ASN A 815 -20.28 24.59 -32.00
N LEU A 816 -20.58 23.90 -33.08
CA LEU A 816 -19.61 23.06 -33.81
C LEU A 816 -18.59 23.90 -34.55
N THR A 817 -17.33 23.54 -34.45
CA THR A 817 -16.19 24.14 -35.17
C THR A 817 -15.23 23.07 -35.64
N LYS A 818 -14.47 23.32 -36.70
CA LYS A 818 -13.36 22.52 -37.20
C LYS A 818 -12.00 23.10 -36.81
N SER A 819 -12.01 24.24 -36.13
CA SER A 819 -10.80 24.88 -35.60
C SER A 819 -10.67 24.55 -34.13
N TYR A 820 -9.60 23.82 -33.78
CA TYR A 820 -9.27 23.57 -32.39
C TYR A 820 -8.70 24.81 -31.72
N SER A 821 -9.20 25.14 -30.53
CA SER A 821 -8.66 26.22 -29.69
C SER A 821 -8.74 25.80 -28.22
N GLU A 822 -7.62 25.91 -27.50
CA GLU A 822 -7.61 25.66 -26.03
C GLU A 822 -8.51 26.64 -25.25
N GLU A 823 -8.83 27.80 -25.83
CA GLU A 823 -9.77 28.76 -25.24
C GLU A 823 -11.22 28.25 -25.19
N ASP A 824 -11.54 27.18 -25.93
CA ASP A 824 -12.83 26.51 -25.96
C ASP A 824 -12.93 25.39 -24.89
N ALA A 825 -11.89 25.20 -24.06
CA ALA A 825 -11.94 24.23 -22.98
C ALA A 825 -13.03 24.56 -21.96
N VAL A 826 -13.66 23.52 -21.46
CA VAL A 826 -14.75 23.61 -20.45
C VAL A 826 -14.61 22.49 -19.44
N PHE A 827 -15.24 22.66 -18.26
CA PHE A 827 -15.38 21.55 -17.31
C PHE A 827 -16.27 20.46 -17.90
N VAL A 828 -15.73 19.24 -18.04
CA VAL A 828 -16.42 18.16 -18.75
C VAL A 828 -17.27 17.27 -17.84
N GLY A 829 -17.32 17.55 -16.54
CA GLY A 829 -18.09 16.76 -15.56
C GLY A 829 -17.49 15.36 -15.31
N LYS A 830 -16.22 15.15 -15.65
CA LYS A 830 -15.46 13.93 -15.42
C LYS A 830 -14.31 14.25 -14.50
N GLN A 831 -13.97 13.32 -13.60
CA GLN A 831 -12.96 13.58 -12.58
C GLN A 831 -11.92 12.45 -12.50
N ARG A 832 -10.71 12.81 -12.08
CA ARG A 832 -9.59 11.88 -11.86
C ARG A 832 -9.86 10.91 -10.71
N TYR A 833 -10.40 11.39 -9.59
CA TYR A 833 -10.54 10.59 -8.38
C TYR A 833 -11.88 9.87 -8.35
N ALA A 834 -11.83 8.56 -8.04
CA ALA A 834 -13.04 7.74 -7.95
C ALA A 834 -13.95 8.18 -6.80
N PRO A 835 -15.19 8.62 -7.07
CA PRO A 835 -16.15 8.94 -6.01
C PRO A 835 -16.66 7.69 -5.28
N TRP A 836 -16.65 6.54 -5.92
CA TRP A 836 -17.06 5.27 -5.35
C TRP A 836 -15.87 4.33 -5.26
N SER A 837 -15.66 3.73 -4.10
CA SER A 837 -14.63 2.72 -3.89
C SER A 837 -15.07 1.70 -2.85
N GLY A 838 -14.47 0.53 -2.89
CA GLY A 838 -14.77 -0.51 -1.92
C GLY A 838 -14.18 -1.85 -2.28
N GLY A 839 -14.66 -2.86 -1.59
CA GLY A 839 -14.29 -4.23 -1.86
C GLY A 839 -15.28 -5.21 -1.26
N PHE A 840 -15.20 -6.44 -1.69
CA PHE A 840 -15.97 -7.54 -1.12
C PHE A 840 -15.15 -8.82 -1.17
N GLY A 841 -15.44 -9.73 -0.27
CA GLY A 841 -14.74 -11.00 -0.20
C GLY A 841 -15.60 -12.11 0.35
N THR A 842 -15.21 -13.33 0.07
CA THR A 842 -15.83 -14.56 0.57
C THR A 842 -14.77 -15.47 1.16
N GLN A 843 -15.12 -16.12 2.26
CA GLN A 843 -14.28 -17.13 2.91
C GLN A 843 -15.09 -18.41 3.10
N PHE A 844 -14.54 -19.50 2.62
CA PHE A 844 -15.13 -20.82 2.67
C PHE A 844 -14.17 -21.79 3.36
N GLY A 845 -14.67 -22.60 4.28
CA GLY A 845 -13.90 -23.65 4.96
C GLY A 845 -14.66 -24.96 4.96
N TRP A 846 -13.99 -26.06 4.60
CA TRP A 846 -14.55 -27.41 4.62
C TRP A 846 -13.48 -28.47 4.87
N LYS A 847 -13.56 -29.17 6.03
CA LYS A 847 -12.70 -30.33 6.38
C LYS A 847 -11.20 -30.12 6.08
N GLY A 848 -10.63 -28.98 6.46
CA GLY A 848 -9.23 -28.62 6.22
C GLY A 848 -8.98 -27.85 4.91
N ILE A 849 -9.91 -27.84 3.97
CA ILE A 849 -9.87 -26.98 2.79
C ILE A 849 -10.32 -25.58 3.21
N SER A 850 -9.58 -24.56 2.79
CA SER A 850 -9.93 -23.15 2.93
C SER A 850 -9.86 -22.46 1.58
N VAL A 851 -10.87 -21.67 1.25
CA VAL A 851 -10.89 -20.83 0.04
C VAL A 851 -11.25 -19.43 0.46
N SER A 852 -10.47 -18.44 0.03
CA SER A 852 -10.81 -17.03 0.18
C SER A 852 -10.62 -16.31 -1.14
N ALA A 853 -11.54 -15.42 -1.48
CA ALA A 853 -11.44 -14.54 -2.63
C ALA A 853 -11.78 -13.12 -2.19
N ASP A 854 -10.92 -12.17 -2.54
CA ASP A 854 -11.09 -10.75 -2.23
C ASP A 854 -11.08 -9.92 -3.51
N PHE A 855 -12.02 -9.00 -3.61
CA PHE A 855 -12.19 -8.07 -4.73
C PHE A 855 -12.09 -6.63 -4.26
N SER A 856 -11.52 -5.76 -5.09
CA SER A 856 -11.59 -4.31 -4.93
C SER A 856 -12.17 -3.66 -6.17
N PHE A 857 -12.80 -2.50 -6.01
CA PHE A 857 -13.32 -1.70 -7.11
C PHE A 857 -13.18 -0.21 -6.85
N MET A 858 -13.00 0.55 -7.94
CA MET A 858 -13.04 2.00 -7.98
C MET A 858 -13.86 2.41 -9.19
N LEU A 859 -14.90 3.25 -8.98
CA LEU A 859 -15.84 3.59 -10.02
C LEU A 859 -16.03 5.10 -10.13
N GLY A 860 -16.20 5.58 -11.38
CA GLY A 860 -16.44 6.98 -11.68
C GLY A 860 -15.15 7.81 -11.84
N GLN A 861 -14.00 7.16 -11.88
CA GLN A 861 -12.74 7.81 -12.25
C GLN A 861 -12.56 7.80 -13.77
N TYR A 862 -11.90 8.84 -14.25
CA TYR A 862 -11.52 8.99 -15.65
C TYR A 862 -10.02 9.26 -15.75
N MET A 863 -9.42 8.93 -16.87
CA MET A 863 -8.01 9.15 -17.16
C MET A 863 -7.82 9.45 -18.66
N LEU A 864 -6.90 10.32 -18.98
CA LEU A 864 -6.52 10.61 -20.35
C LEU A 864 -5.59 9.49 -20.85
N ASN A 865 -5.95 8.84 -21.94
CA ASN A 865 -5.16 7.79 -22.54
C ASN A 865 -4.15 8.39 -23.53
N ASN A 866 -2.96 8.68 -23.04
CA ASN A 866 -1.89 9.28 -23.82
C ASN A 866 -1.34 8.33 -24.92
N GLU A 867 -1.43 7.02 -24.71
CA GLU A 867 -0.96 6.04 -25.69
C GLU A 867 -1.75 6.16 -27.00
N ARG A 868 -3.06 6.38 -26.91
CA ARG A 868 -3.93 6.57 -28.08
C ARG A 868 -3.61 7.84 -28.85
N PHE A 869 -3.05 8.88 -28.23
CA PHE A 869 -2.60 10.08 -28.95
C PHE A 869 -1.53 9.74 -29.98
N PHE A 870 -0.69 8.76 -29.73
CA PHE A 870 0.36 8.31 -30.64
C PHE A 870 -0.09 7.18 -31.56
N THR A 871 -0.95 6.29 -31.09
CA THR A 871 -1.30 5.05 -31.77
C THR A 871 -2.65 5.07 -32.51
N GLU A 872 -3.41 6.16 -32.40
CA GLU A 872 -4.65 6.40 -33.14
C GLU A 872 -4.61 7.77 -33.88
N ASN A 873 -3.42 8.32 -34.09
CA ASN A 873 -3.24 9.63 -34.70
C ASN A 873 -2.54 9.50 -36.07
N PRO A 874 -3.21 9.90 -37.18
CA PRO A 874 -2.64 9.79 -38.53
C PRO A 874 -1.28 10.47 -38.67
N THR A 875 -0.96 11.49 -37.87
CA THR A 875 0.33 12.18 -37.89
C THR A 875 1.53 11.26 -37.63
N PHE A 876 1.35 10.25 -36.73
CA PHE A 876 2.41 9.32 -36.36
C PHE A 876 2.37 8.00 -37.15
N ALA A 877 1.31 7.78 -37.92
CA ALA A 877 1.08 6.51 -38.61
C ALA A 877 2.12 6.15 -39.66
N GLY A 878 2.92 7.12 -40.16
CA GLY A 878 4.01 6.91 -41.10
C GLY A 878 5.28 6.34 -40.47
N SER A 879 5.50 6.60 -39.17
CA SER A 879 6.72 6.22 -38.45
C SER A 879 6.46 5.16 -37.36
N ASP A 880 5.31 5.20 -36.71
CA ASP A 880 5.01 4.43 -35.52
C ASP A 880 3.97 3.34 -35.82
N ASN A 881 4.00 2.24 -35.03
CA ASN A 881 2.90 1.28 -35.08
C ASN A 881 1.59 1.94 -34.61
N GLN A 882 0.49 1.42 -35.08
CA GLN A 882 -0.85 1.96 -34.81
C GLN A 882 -1.77 0.85 -34.28
N THR A 883 -2.88 1.24 -33.64
CA THR A 883 -3.94 0.29 -33.35
C THR A 883 -4.70 -0.12 -34.60
N VAL A 884 -5.33 -1.31 -34.57
CA VAL A 884 -6.20 -1.77 -35.68
C VAL A 884 -7.37 -0.82 -35.97
N GLU A 885 -7.76 0.02 -35.02
CA GLU A 885 -8.77 1.09 -35.19
C GLU A 885 -8.39 2.07 -36.32
N MET A 886 -7.10 2.29 -36.57
CA MET A 886 -6.63 3.17 -37.63
C MET A 886 -7.05 2.68 -39.03
N LEU A 887 -7.32 1.39 -39.22
CA LEU A 887 -7.85 0.86 -40.48
C LEU A 887 -9.27 1.36 -40.78
N THR A 888 -9.96 1.94 -39.77
CA THR A 888 -11.28 2.57 -39.93
C THR A 888 -11.18 4.06 -40.23
N MET A 889 -9.96 4.61 -40.46
CA MET A 889 -9.76 6.02 -40.78
C MET A 889 -10.67 6.45 -41.97
N TRP A 890 -11.19 7.66 -41.88
CA TRP A 890 -12.09 8.22 -42.91
C TRP A 890 -11.42 8.23 -44.31
N GLN A 891 -12.10 7.68 -45.30
CA GLN A 891 -11.59 7.53 -46.67
C GLN A 891 -12.43 8.31 -47.67
N LYS A 892 -13.74 8.40 -47.45
CA LYS A 892 -14.67 9.00 -48.44
C LYS A 892 -15.91 9.60 -47.75
N PRO A 893 -16.57 10.56 -48.42
CA PRO A 893 -17.83 11.13 -47.94
C PRO A 893 -18.86 10.05 -47.61
N GLY A 894 -19.40 10.11 -46.38
CA GLY A 894 -20.37 9.15 -45.82
C GLY A 894 -19.77 8.14 -44.86
N ASP A 895 -18.47 8.04 -44.74
CA ASP A 895 -17.83 7.18 -43.72
C ASP A 895 -18.09 7.71 -42.31
N ILE A 896 -18.56 6.83 -41.43
CA ILE A 896 -18.77 7.12 -40.00
C ILE A 896 -17.66 6.45 -39.23
N THR A 897 -16.74 7.24 -38.73
CA THR A 897 -15.54 6.77 -38.04
C THR A 897 -15.15 7.68 -36.88
N ARG A 898 -14.25 7.19 -36.00
CA ARG A 898 -13.61 7.97 -34.94
C ARG A 898 -12.23 8.50 -35.32
N ILE A 899 -11.65 8.00 -36.40
CA ILE A 899 -10.32 8.40 -36.89
C ILE A 899 -10.51 9.35 -38.05
N ALA A 900 -10.02 10.57 -37.91
CA ALA A 900 -10.09 11.61 -38.94
C ALA A 900 -9.09 11.36 -40.08
N THR A 901 -9.19 12.15 -41.14
CA THR A 901 -8.20 12.19 -42.24
C THR A 901 -6.83 12.68 -41.70
N PRO A 902 -5.73 12.37 -42.41
CA PRO A 902 -4.39 12.87 -42.03
C PRO A 902 -4.26 14.39 -41.94
N ASP A 903 -5.10 15.12 -42.70
CA ASP A 903 -5.12 16.58 -42.70
C ASP A 903 -5.77 17.18 -41.45
N SER A 904 -6.39 16.35 -40.59
CA SER A 904 -7.05 16.78 -39.36
C SER A 904 -6.59 15.92 -38.18
N PRO A 905 -5.35 16.14 -37.67
CA PRO A 905 -4.76 15.29 -36.66
C PRO A 905 -5.51 15.37 -35.33
N MET A 906 -5.36 14.32 -34.51
CA MET A 906 -5.89 14.25 -33.16
C MET A 906 -5.28 15.34 -32.28
N GLN A 907 -6.09 15.90 -31.37
CA GLN A 907 -5.67 16.87 -30.37
C GLN A 907 -5.82 16.30 -28.96
N PHE A 908 -5.20 16.95 -27.96
CA PHE A 908 -5.40 16.62 -26.56
C PHE A 908 -6.76 17.17 -26.08
N ASP A 909 -7.80 16.40 -26.26
CA ASP A 909 -9.16 16.76 -25.97
C ASP A 909 -9.94 15.59 -25.32
N THR A 910 -11.26 15.71 -25.20
CA THR A 910 -12.08 14.68 -24.59
C THR A 910 -12.15 13.36 -25.38
N HIS A 911 -11.62 13.28 -26.59
CA HIS A 911 -11.51 12.03 -27.35
C HIS A 911 -10.60 11.01 -26.63
N LEU A 912 -9.56 11.51 -25.95
CA LEU A 912 -8.60 10.71 -25.22
C LEU A 912 -9.05 10.40 -23.78
N LEU A 913 -10.15 11.04 -23.29
CA LEU A 913 -10.60 10.88 -21.91
C LEU A 913 -11.45 9.62 -21.76
N GLU A 914 -10.91 8.62 -21.10
CA GLU A 914 -11.54 7.31 -20.93
C GLU A 914 -12.03 7.06 -19.51
N ASN A 915 -13.05 6.21 -19.39
CA ASN A 915 -13.54 5.73 -18.11
C ASN A 915 -12.59 4.64 -17.57
N ALA A 916 -11.81 4.99 -16.55
CA ALA A 916 -10.86 4.12 -15.87
C ALA A 916 -11.45 3.40 -14.65
N SER A 917 -12.79 3.29 -14.56
CA SER A 917 -13.43 2.47 -13.52
C SER A 917 -13.02 1.01 -13.67
N PHE A 918 -12.78 0.33 -12.54
CA PHE A 918 -12.42 -1.08 -12.57
C PHE A 918 -12.94 -1.84 -11.37
N MET A 919 -13.05 -3.16 -11.53
CA MET A 919 -13.15 -4.15 -10.47
C MET A 919 -12.06 -5.21 -10.68
N ARG A 920 -11.34 -5.56 -9.61
CA ARG A 920 -10.21 -6.50 -9.68
C ARG A 920 -10.29 -7.54 -8.57
N MET A 921 -10.09 -8.82 -8.92
CA MET A 921 -9.86 -9.89 -7.95
C MET A 921 -8.43 -9.75 -7.41
N LYS A 922 -8.28 -9.17 -6.22
CA LYS A 922 -6.98 -8.89 -5.63
C LYS A 922 -6.29 -10.12 -5.07
N ASN A 923 -7.07 -11.07 -4.57
CA ASN A 923 -6.53 -12.29 -3.98
C ASN A 923 -7.51 -13.45 -4.14
N LEU A 924 -6.98 -14.60 -4.49
CA LEU A 924 -7.63 -15.90 -4.40
C LEU A 924 -6.68 -16.84 -3.68
N THR A 925 -7.04 -17.32 -2.49
CA THR A 925 -6.25 -18.31 -1.76
C THR A 925 -7.02 -19.60 -1.64
N VAL A 926 -6.40 -20.71 -2.03
CA VAL A 926 -6.91 -22.06 -1.83
C VAL A 926 -5.90 -22.82 -1.01
N GLY A 927 -6.27 -23.27 0.19
CA GLY A 927 -5.37 -23.95 1.10
C GLY A 927 -5.94 -25.28 1.58
N TYR A 928 -5.05 -26.23 1.87
CA TYR A 928 -5.39 -27.48 2.50
C TYR A 928 -4.48 -27.71 3.71
N THR A 929 -5.09 -27.77 4.88
CA THR A 929 -4.41 -28.13 6.12
C THR A 929 -4.47 -29.66 6.28
N LEU A 930 -3.31 -30.28 6.39
CA LEU A 930 -3.18 -31.72 6.50
C LEU A 930 -3.80 -32.22 7.82
N PRO A 931 -4.52 -33.34 7.80
CA PRO A 931 -5.12 -33.93 9.02
C PRO A 931 -4.08 -34.21 10.10
N ALA A 932 -4.38 -33.87 11.35
CA ALA A 932 -3.50 -34.10 12.50
C ALA A 932 -3.00 -35.53 12.63
N LYS A 933 -3.82 -36.51 12.26
CA LYS A 933 -3.46 -37.95 12.25
C LYS A 933 -2.28 -38.30 11.32
N LEU A 934 -2.15 -37.60 10.20
CA LEU A 934 -1.03 -37.79 9.27
C LEU A 934 0.24 -37.09 9.81
N ILE A 935 0.09 -35.91 10.36
CA ILE A 935 1.19 -35.08 10.86
C ILE A 935 1.80 -35.66 12.13
N GLN A 936 0.99 -36.15 13.05
CA GLN A 936 1.45 -36.81 14.31
C GLN A 936 2.40 -37.97 14.09
N LYS A 937 2.33 -38.64 12.92
CA LYS A 937 3.26 -39.72 12.56
C LYS A 937 4.70 -39.24 12.38
N THR A 938 4.90 -37.94 12.11
CA THR A 938 6.23 -37.36 11.94
C THR A 938 6.96 -37.15 13.26
N GLY A 939 6.23 -37.07 14.38
CA GLY A 939 6.76 -36.85 15.72
C GLY A 939 7.34 -35.44 15.98
N VAL A 940 7.46 -34.60 14.95
CA VAL A 940 8.13 -33.30 15.00
C VAL A 940 7.22 -32.15 14.51
N ILE A 941 6.48 -32.38 13.44
CA ILE A 941 5.60 -31.36 12.84
C ILE A 941 4.27 -31.31 13.59
N SER A 942 3.86 -30.14 14.04
CA SER A 942 2.58 -29.89 14.72
C SER A 942 1.47 -29.46 13.77
N ASN A 943 1.81 -28.74 12.68
CA ASN A 943 0.88 -28.30 11.65
C ASN A 943 1.57 -28.28 10.27
N ALA A 944 0.85 -28.66 9.21
CA ALA A 944 1.31 -28.53 7.83
C ALA A 944 0.14 -28.11 6.94
N ARG A 945 0.38 -27.11 6.11
CA ARG A 945 -0.58 -26.56 5.15
C ARG A 945 0.08 -26.37 3.80
N ILE A 946 -0.61 -26.77 2.74
CA ILE A 946 -0.24 -26.49 1.35
C ILE A 946 -1.25 -25.49 0.82
N TYR A 947 -0.81 -24.50 0.07
CA TYR A 947 -1.74 -23.51 -0.46
C TYR A 947 -1.30 -22.97 -1.84
N PHE A 948 -2.30 -22.48 -2.56
CA PHE A 948 -2.17 -21.70 -3.79
C PHE A 948 -2.66 -20.30 -3.52
N VAL A 949 -1.96 -19.31 -4.07
CA VAL A 949 -2.38 -17.89 -4.06
C VAL A 949 -2.33 -17.35 -5.48
N GLY A 950 -3.45 -16.81 -5.93
CA GLY A 950 -3.54 -16.04 -7.16
C GLY A 950 -3.81 -14.58 -6.85
N ARG A 951 -3.06 -13.67 -7.50
CA ARG A 951 -3.24 -12.22 -7.34
C ARG A 951 -3.60 -11.58 -8.68
N ASN A 952 -4.47 -10.57 -8.63
CA ASN A 952 -4.94 -9.80 -9.79
C ASN A 952 -5.43 -10.67 -10.96
N LEU A 953 -5.98 -11.87 -10.68
CA LEU A 953 -6.33 -12.86 -11.69
C LEU A 953 -7.40 -12.39 -12.68
N LEU A 954 -8.27 -11.49 -12.25
CA LEU A 954 -9.37 -10.95 -13.04
C LEU A 954 -9.43 -9.43 -12.85
N THR A 955 -9.44 -8.69 -13.95
CA THR A 955 -9.71 -7.25 -14.00
C THR A 955 -10.84 -7.01 -14.97
N VAL A 956 -11.88 -6.29 -14.53
CA VAL A 956 -13.00 -5.86 -15.35
C VAL A 956 -12.95 -4.34 -15.46
N THR A 957 -12.73 -3.82 -16.66
CA THR A 957 -12.62 -2.39 -16.94
C THR A 957 -13.06 -2.08 -18.38
N LYS A 958 -13.39 -0.82 -18.64
CA LYS A 958 -13.60 -0.28 -19.99
C LYS A 958 -12.41 0.53 -20.49
N TYR A 959 -11.40 0.71 -19.64
CA TYR A 959 -10.18 1.42 -19.99
C TYR A 959 -9.38 0.61 -21.01
N LYS A 960 -8.89 1.25 -22.05
CA LYS A 960 -8.18 0.58 -23.15
C LYS A 960 -6.67 0.45 -22.91
N GLY A 961 -6.04 1.32 -22.09
CA GLY A 961 -4.61 1.22 -21.77
C GLY A 961 -4.24 -0.02 -20.95
N TYR A 962 -2.98 -0.17 -20.59
CA TYR A 962 -2.44 -1.34 -19.88
C TYR A 962 -3.13 -1.59 -18.52
N ASP A 963 -3.33 -0.54 -17.73
CA ASP A 963 -3.93 -0.70 -16.40
C ASP A 963 -4.74 0.53 -15.98
N PRO A 964 -5.99 0.37 -15.48
CA PRO A 964 -6.81 1.47 -14.97
C PRO A 964 -6.42 1.93 -13.57
N GLU A 965 -5.60 1.17 -12.82
CA GLU A 965 -5.21 1.43 -11.44
C GLU A 965 -3.96 2.33 -11.37
N VAL A 966 -4.05 3.50 -12.00
CA VAL A 966 -2.97 4.50 -12.03
C VAL A 966 -3.39 5.72 -11.22
N ASP A 967 -2.48 6.24 -10.39
CA ASP A 967 -2.71 7.48 -9.64
C ASP A 967 -2.24 8.70 -10.44
N SER A 968 -2.77 8.87 -11.64
CA SER A 968 -2.50 9.99 -12.54
C SER A 968 -3.76 10.49 -13.22
N ASN A 969 -3.72 11.69 -13.75
CA ASN A 969 -4.75 12.24 -14.65
C ASN A 969 -4.53 11.80 -16.10
N ILE A 970 -3.36 11.30 -16.41
CA ILE A 970 -2.94 10.88 -17.75
C ILE A 970 -2.10 9.62 -17.67
N GLN A 971 -2.25 8.71 -18.61
CA GLN A 971 -1.39 7.55 -18.76
C GLN A 971 -0.04 7.98 -19.34
N LEU A 972 1.05 7.59 -18.68
CA LEU A 972 2.41 8.02 -18.99
C LEU A 972 3.37 6.83 -19.17
N GLY A 973 3.04 5.83 -20.00
CA GLY A 973 3.91 4.67 -20.24
C GLY A 973 4.24 3.91 -18.95
N ASN A 974 3.25 3.73 -18.07
CA ASN A 974 3.44 3.12 -16.77
C ASN A 974 3.72 1.63 -16.91
N TYR A 975 4.55 1.11 -16.01
CA TYR A 975 4.81 -0.33 -15.87
C TYR A 975 3.49 -1.07 -15.60
N PRO A 976 3.08 -2.02 -16.46
CA PRO A 976 1.79 -2.71 -16.31
C PRO A 976 1.71 -3.50 -15.00
N ASN A 977 0.53 -3.51 -14.36
CA ASN A 977 0.30 -4.39 -13.23
C ASN A 977 0.35 -5.87 -13.64
N THR A 978 0.69 -6.73 -12.68
CA THR A 978 0.88 -8.16 -12.92
C THR A 978 -0.20 -9.01 -12.25
N LYS A 979 -0.58 -10.10 -12.91
CA LYS A 979 -1.25 -11.25 -12.30
C LYS A 979 -0.19 -12.26 -11.85
N GLN A 980 -0.35 -12.80 -10.65
CA GLN A 980 0.63 -13.67 -10.04
C GLN A 980 -0.01 -15.00 -9.62
N TYR A 981 0.74 -16.06 -9.79
CA TYR A 981 0.39 -17.43 -9.39
C TYR A 981 1.48 -17.95 -8.47
N SER A 982 1.14 -18.37 -7.26
CA SER A 982 2.12 -18.84 -6.27
C SER A 982 1.62 -20.08 -5.55
N PHE A 983 2.53 -20.98 -5.25
CA PHE A 983 2.31 -22.17 -4.43
C PHE A 983 3.18 -22.12 -3.21
N GLY A 984 2.63 -22.47 -2.06
CA GLY A 984 3.36 -22.42 -0.81
C GLY A 984 3.08 -23.58 0.12
N VAL A 985 4.01 -23.78 1.03
CA VAL A 985 3.96 -24.76 2.12
C VAL A 985 4.28 -24.05 3.43
N GLU A 986 3.42 -24.23 4.41
CA GLU A 986 3.61 -23.75 5.77
C GLU A 986 3.73 -24.94 6.72
N LEU A 987 4.81 -24.98 7.50
CA LEU A 987 5.12 -26.03 8.48
C LEU A 987 5.28 -25.38 9.84
N THR A 988 4.72 -25.98 10.88
CA THR A 988 4.92 -25.60 12.28
C THR A 988 5.43 -26.80 13.07
N PHE A 989 6.48 -26.56 13.87
CA PHE A 989 7.15 -27.57 14.69
C PHE A 989 6.89 -27.33 16.17
#